data_7d9a6fa054ad9469bed007babbfb815f
#
_entry.id   7d9a6fa054ad9469bed007babbfb815f
#
_cell.length_a   1.000
_cell.length_b   1.000
_cell.length_c   1.000
_cell.angle_alpha   90.00
_cell.angle_beta   90.00
_cell.angle_gamma   90.00
#
_symmetry.space_group_name_H-M   'P 1'
#
loop_
_entity.id
_entity.type
_entity.pdbx_description
1 polymer ?
#
loop_
_entity_poly.entity_id
_entity_poly.type
_entity_poly.pdbx_seq_one_letter_code
_entity_poly.pdbx_strand_id
1 'polypeptide(L)'
;VKLVVTEKNIAAQKIAELLGVTKAKADKVYSTPVYRFERDGEEWVTIGMRGHILEPNFVPQLIYKKRGGWVGVDADGVAIPASIPDDLPKPPFKKKKPFIPEGVELGAWKMDALPYLVYAPIEKLPKEKDIIRSLKNLAKKADSIIIATDFDREGELIGSDVLTCVKEANDTAPIARARYSAITKEEITRAFTNLVDLDTNLAQAGESRQDIDLIWGAVLTRFLTIVKFAGYGNVRSSGRVQTPTLALIVARERERMAFVPEDYWVIKGDFNHGEMDFSAPHATARFKKEELADVVMEHVAGAQEATVASVEKKKRKVQPPVPFNTTSLMAAASAEGLSPARTMRLAESLYMDGYISYPRVDNTVYPSSLDLVDILKRISGNPAYRPYAEELLKKGKLTATRGKTETTDHPPIHPTNMATPEQLAPAEYKLYNLIARRFMATLSDAAVVEGTKVTLEVNQEPFVVKGDVLAVPGFRAIYPYGLKKNEQLPALSEGETVTFKGAIKTKKQTEPPARYSQGKLIQEMEKLGLGTKSTRHSIIERLYTVKYVQNDPIEPSQLGIAVIDALGKFAPHVTSPDMTANLEEEMTSIAAGSSAKEEVVTHSRDLLAKELANLIPHSEEVKEALVDAVAADAYVGPCPKCGKDLQLRTSQKTRSMFIGCAGWPDCDVTYPLPKGKIEALQEKCSTCGMPQIKVTAFRSKPRVLCIDPECETNKEPDLVVGMCPTCAEQGKKAQLIARKNPRTLKRFIRCENYDECKTGYPLPQYGALTATEEVCEHCGAPMVIVTTNRGPWKLCPNFSCPGKAEEAKKKEAKAAAKKSGKKTPTKKKTTSKKSAS
;
A
#
# COMPACT_ATOMS: atom_id res chain seq x y z
N VAL A 1 -27.86 -24.97 -21.47
CA VAL A 1 -26.97 -24.58 -20.37
C VAL A 1 -26.60 -23.11 -20.52
N LYS A 2 -26.82 -22.28 -19.47
CA LYS A 2 -26.39 -20.89 -19.45
C LYS A 2 -25.02 -20.78 -18.82
N LEU A 3 -24.07 -20.17 -19.53
CA LEU A 3 -22.69 -19.96 -19.05
C LEU A 3 -22.54 -18.55 -18.51
N VAL A 4 -22.12 -18.43 -17.24
CA VAL A 4 -21.80 -17.15 -16.62
C VAL A 4 -20.29 -17.04 -16.42
N VAL A 5 -19.70 -15.96 -16.90
CA VAL A 5 -18.26 -15.72 -16.83
C VAL A 5 -17.99 -14.51 -15.94
N THR A 6 -17.23 -14.70 -14.88
CA THR A 6 -16.89 -13.66 -13.89
C THR A 6 -15.40 -13.35 -13.90
N GLU A 7 -15.01 -12.20 -13.36
CA GLU A 7 -13.60 -11.80 -13.29
C GLU A 7 -12.76 -12.68 -12.36
N LYS A 8 -13.36 -13.18 -11.26
CA LYS A 8 -12.64 -13.92 -10.21
C LYS A 8 -13.43 -15.16 -9.79
N ASN A 9 -12.72 -16.23 -9.43
CA ASN A 9 -13.34 -17.48 -9.01
C ASN A 9 -14.25 -17.31 -7.78
N ILE A 10 -13.92 -16.42 -6.85
CA ILE A 10 -14.76 -16.14 -5.67
C ILE A 10 -16.11 -15.55 -6.11
N ALA A 11 -16.09 -14.63 -7.09
CA ALA A 11 -17.32 -14.06 -7.65
C ALA A 11 -18.17 -15.14 -8.34
N ALA A 12 -17.55 -16.06 -9.11
CA ALA A 12 -18.25 -17.18 -9.73
C ALA A 12 -18.99 -18.05 -8.71
N GLN A 13 -18.31 -18.39 -7.62
CA GLN A 13 -18.90 -19.15 -6.53
C GLN A 13 -20.06 -18.40 -5.87
N LYS A 14 -19.85 -17.14 -5.50
CA LYS A 14 -20.86 -16.32 -4.83
C LYS A 14 -22.11 -16.10 -5.70
N ILE A 15 -21.91 -15.77 -6.96
CA ILE A 15 -23.03 -15.60 -7.91
C ILE A 15 -23.83 -16.91 -8.05
N ALA A 16 -23.16 -18.05 -8.16
CA ALA A 16 -23.83 -19.34 -8.19
C ALA A 16 -24.62 -19.64 -6.90
N GLU A 17 -24.09 -19.29 -5.75
CA GLU A 17 -24.77 -19.44 -4.45
C GLU A 17 -25.97 -18.50 -4.30
N LEU A 18 -25.90 -17.27 -4.85
CA LEU A 18 -26.95 -16.26 -4.74
C LEU A 18 -28.09 -16.48 -5.72
N LEU A 19 -27.79 -16.95 -6.94
CA LEU A 19 -28.79 -17.19 -8.01
C LEU A 19 -29.42 -18.57 -7.95
N GLY A 20 -28.71 -19.57 -7.45
CA GLY A 20 -29.17 -20.96 -7.43
C GLY A 20 -30.33 -21.18 -6.45
N VAL A 21 -31.33 -21.96 -6.88
CA VAL A 21 -32.40 -22.41 -6.02
C VAL A 21 -31.89 -23.46 -5.04
N THR A 22 -30.94 -24.28 -5.48
CA THR A 22 -30.23 -25.28 -4.69
C THR A 22 -28.78 -24.89 -4.48
N LYS A 23 -28.14 -25.53 -3.50
CA LYS A 23 -26.71 -25.29 -3.23
C LYS A 23 -25.88 -25.57 -4.48
N ALA A 24 -25.13 -24.60 -4.94
CA ALA A 24 -24.25 -24.72 -6.08
C ALA A 24 -23.25 -25.88 -5.91
N LYS A 25 -23.15 -26.74 -6.92
CA LYS A 25 -22.24 -27.86 -6.94
C LYS A 25 -20.91 -27.44 -7.52
N ALA A 26 -19.86 -27.48 -6.70
CA ALA A 26 -18.49 -27.26 -7.17
C ALA A 26 -18.05 -28.45 -8.06
N ASP A 27 -17.51 -28.13 -9.23
CA ASP A 27 -17.01 -29.05 -10.23
C ASP A 27 -15.72 -28.50 -10.84
N LYS A 28 -15.10 -29.21 -11.77
CA LYS A 28 -13.91 -28.74 -12.51
C LYS A 28 -14.06 -29.10 -13.99
N VAL A 29 -13.72 -28.14 -14.83
CA VAL A 29 -13.47 -28.35 -16.25
C VAL A 29 -11.98 -28.26 -16.46
N TYR A 30 -11.33 -29.38 -16.84
CA TYR A 30 -9.88 -29.53 -16.75
C TYR A 30 -9.37 -29.18 -15.33
N SER A 31 -8.48 -28.17 -15.19
CA SER A 31 -7.97 -27.71 -13.90
C SER A 31 -8.79 -26.57 -13.28
N THR A 32 -9.72 -25.95 -14.02
CA THR A 32 -10.45 -24.75 -13.64
C THR A 32 -11.70 -25.08 -12.82
N PRO A 33 -11.88 -24.50 -11.62
CA PRO A 33 -13.11 -24.64 -10.85
C PRO A 33 -14.30 -24.00 -11.57
N VAL A 34 -15.43 -24.68 -11.52
CA VAL A 34 -16.72 -24.19 -12.01
C VAL A 34 -17.82 -24.51 -11.00
N TYR A 35 -18.93 -23.79 -11.03
CA TYR A 35 -20.04 -24.02 -10.10
C TYR A 35 -21.31 -24.17 -10.91
N ARG A 36 -21.97 -25.35 -10.73
CA ARG A 36 -23.21 -25.70 -11.42
C ARG A 36 -24.39 -25.54 -10.49
N PHE A 37 -25.46 -24.97 -10.99
CA PHE A 37 -26.70 -24.79 -10.25
C PHE A 37 -27.87 -24.76 -11.21
N GLU A 38 -29.07 -24.90 -10.64
CA GLU A 38 -30.34 -24.82 -11.38
C GLU A 38 -31.02 -23.49 -11.04
N ARG A 39 -31.56 -22.84 -12.07
CA ARG A 39 -32.38 -21.65 -11.94
C ARG A 39 -33.45 -21.66 -13.05
N ASP A 40 -34.69 -21.40 -12.68
CA ASP A 40 -35.82 -21.32 -13.61
C ASP A 40 -35.97 -22.57 -14.49
N GLY A 41 -35.64 -23.78 -13.96
CA GLY A 41 -35.71 -25.05 -14.69
C GLY A 41 -34.54 -25.26 -15.68
N GLU A 42 -33.53 -24.37 -15.72
CA GLU A 42 -32.40 -24.49 -16.62
C GLU A 42 -31.10 -24.75 -15.83
N GLU A 43 -30.17 -25.46 -16.47
CA GLU A 43 -28.82 -25.64 -15.92
C GLU A 43 -27.96 -24.39 -16.18
N TRP A 44 -27.36 -23.87 -15.13
CA TRP A 44 -26.44 -22.76 -15.16
C TRP A 44 -25.06 -23.18 -14.69
N VAL A 45 -24.01 -22.64 -15.31
CA VAL A 45 -22.62 -22.89 -14.95
C VAL A 45 -21.89 -21.55 -14.82
N THR A 46 -21.23 -21.33 -13.68
CA THR A 46 -20.35 -20.15 -13.52
C THR A 46 -18.89 -20.57 -13.58
N ILE A 47 -18.08 -19.76 -14.24
CA ILE A 47 -16.61 -19.89 -14.30
C ILE A 47 -15.98 -18.53 -13.96
N GLY A 48 -14.93 -18.56 -13.12
CA GLY A 48 -14.17 -17.36 -12.78
C GLY A 48 -12.85 -17.31 -13.52
N MET A 49 -12.57 -16.14 -14.10
CA MET A 49 -11.26 -15.82 -14.66
C MET A 49 -10.27 -15.53 -13.50
N ARG A 50 -9.04 -15.19 -13.82
CA ARG A 50 -8.04 -14.65 -12.86
C ARG A 50 -7.65 -13.22 -13.23
N GLY A 51 -8.64 -12.38 -13.52
CA GLY A 51 -8.47 -11.12 -14.18
C GLY A 51 -8.31 -11.30 -15.69
N HIS A 52 -7.44 -10.58 -16.35
CA HIS A 52 -7.18 -10.70 -17.79
C HIS A 52 -6.68 -12.09 -18.17
N ILE A 53 -7.39 -12.72 -19.11
CA ILE A 53 -7.02 -14.02 -19.69
C ILE A 53 -6.15 -13.87 -20.93
N LEU A 54 -6.22 -12.72 -21.57
CA LEU A 54 -5.31 -12.28 -22.63
C LEU A 54 -4.44 -11.16 -22.06
N GLU A 55 -3.24 -10.99 -22.63
CA GLU A 55 -2.37 -9.84 -22.31
C GLU A 55 -1.79 -9.26 -23.60
N PRO A 56 -1.75 -7.92 -23.72
CA PRO A 56 -1.10 -7.28 -24.83
C PRO A 56 0.40 -7.54 -24.74
N ASN A 57 0.96 -7.91 -25.86
CA ASN A 57 2.40 -8.01 -26.01
C ASN A 57 2.79 -7.49 -27.38
N PHE A 58 3.98 -6.94 -27.49
CA PHE A 58 4.51 -6.67 -28.81
C PHE A 58 4.47 -7.98 -29.59
N VAL A 59 4.26 -7.90 -30.91
CA VAL A 59 4.40 -9.08 -31.76
C VAL A 59 5.88 -9.48 -31.63
N PRO A 60 6.17 -10.24 -30.60
CA PRO A 60 7.47 -10.14 -30.03
C PRO A 60 8.41 -11.10 -30.51
N GLN A 61 7.85 -11.96 -30.99
CA GLN A 61 8.59 -13.05 -31.49
C GLN A 61 8.74 -12.85 -32.98
N LEU A 62 8.86 -11.60 -33.42
CA LEU A 62 9.49 -11.25 -34.65
C LEU A 62 10.94 -11.72 -34.55
N ILE A 63 11.16 -13.01 -34.80
CA ILE A 63 12.47 -13.58 -34.94
C ILE A 63 12.91 -13.30 -36.36
N TYR A 64 13.94 -12.50 -36.53
CA TYR A 64 14.55 -12.29 -37.79
C TYR A 64 15.34 -13.56 -38.19
N LYS A 65 14.91 -14.26 -39.22
CA LYS A 65 15.67 -15.35 -39.84
C LYS A 65 16.44 -14.78 -40.99
N LYS A 66 17.77 -14.91 -40.96
CA LYS A 66 18.76 -14.42 -41.94
C LYS A 66 18.44 -14.65 -43.40
N ARG A 67 17.44 -15.44 -43.78
CA ARG A 67 17.03 -15.78 -45.13
C ARG A 67 15.53 -15.68 -45.45
N GLY A 68 14.73 -15.01 -44.67
CA GLY A 68 13.28 -15.01 -44.92
C GLY A 68 12.49 -13.84 -44.40
N GLY A 69 13.14 -12.75 -43.99
CA GLY A 69 12.43 -11.60 -43.40
C GLY A 69 11.90 -11.87 -41.99
N TRP A 70 11.01 -11.01 -41.55
CA TRP A 70 10.38 -11.08 -40.22
C TRP A 70 9.42 -12.25 -40.16
N VAL A 71 9.58 -13.06 -39.15
CA VAL A 71 8.72 -14.20 -38.88
C VAL A 71 8.10 -13.99 -37.51
N GLY A 72 6.79 -13.83 -37.45
CA GLY A 72 6.02 -13.96 -36.21
C GLY A 72 6.05 -15.42 -35.74
N VAL A 73 5.95 -15.62 -34.44
CA VAL A 73 5.82 -16.96 -33.90
C VAL A 73 4.49 -16.95 -33.15
N ASP A 74 3.60 -17.88 -33.45
CA ASP A 74 2.33 -18.04 -32.74
C ASP A 74 2.52 -18.54 -31.32
N ALA A 75 1.43 -18.68 -30.61
CA ALA A 75 1.42 -19.14 -29.21
C ALA A 75 2.05 -20.53 -29.02
N ASP A 76 2.14 -21.32 -30.10
CA ASP A 76 2.69 -22.68 -30.10
C ASP A 76 4.15 -22.73 -30.58
N GLY A 77 4.74 -21.56 -30.90
CA GLY A 77 6.11 -21.44 -31.35
C GLY A 77 6.29 -21.71 -32.85
N VAL A 78 5.20 -21.78 -33.63
CA VAL A 78 5.24 -21.98 -35.08
C VAL A 78 5.45 -20.63 -35.78
N ALA A 79 6.38 -20.60 -36.74
CA ALA A 79 6.69 -19.41 -37.47
C ALA A 79 5.54 -19.02 -38.40
N ILE A 80 5.00 -17.83 -38.27
CA ILE A 80 4.01 -17.20 -39.14
C ILE A 80 4.63 -16.00 -39.86
N PRO A 81 4.29 -15.77 -41.17
CA PRO A 81 4.71 -14.56 -41.84
C PRO A 81 4.20 -13.33 -41.11
N ALA A 82 5.08 -12.46 -40.66
CA ALA A 82 4.68 -11.18 -40.11
C ALA A 82 4.30 -10.25 -41.25
N SER A 83 3.03 -10.06 -41.52
CA SER A 83 2.55 -8.94 -42.30
C SER A 83 2.61 -7.70 -41.42
N ILE A 84 3.57 -6.82 -41.65
CA ILE A 84 3.53 -5.48 -41.06
C ILE A 84 2.43 -4.75 -41.82
N PRO A 85 1.38 -4.25 -41.16
CA PRO A 85 0.35 -3.47 -41.79
C PRO A 85 0.98 -2.26 -42.51
N ASP A 86 0.57 -2.02 -43.75
CA ASP A 86 1.09 -0.89 -44.55
C ASP A 86 0.69 0.48 -43.99
N ASP A 87 -0.25 0.52 -43.11
CA ASP A 87 -0.85 1.67 -42.42
C ASP A 87 -0.19 2.04 -41.08
N LEU A 88 0.80 1.28 -40.62
CA LEU A 88 1.55 1.65 -39.41
C LEU A 88 2.25 2.99 -39.61
N PRO A 89 2.13 3.95 -38.67
CA PRO A 89 2.83 5.22 -38.71
C PRO A 89 4.32 4.97 -38.89
N LYS A 90 4.89 5.50 -39.95
CA LYS A 90 6.32 5.35 -40.26
C LYS A 90 7.12 6.07 -39.19
N PRO A 91 8.11 5.42 -38.53
CA PRO A 91 9.00 6.13 -37.62
C PRO A 91 9.54 7.39 -38.27
N PRO A 92 9.76 8.47 -37.54
CA PRO A 92 10.26 9.74 -38.07
C PRO A 92 11.69 9.64 -38.69
N PHE A 93 12.29 8.49 -38.64
CA PHE A 93 13.61 8.20 -39.14
C PHE A 93 13.57 7.89 -40.65
N LYS A 94 14.08 8.78 -41.37
CA LYS A 94 14.18 8.86 -42.81
C LYS A 94 14.28 7.53 -43.58
N LYS A 95 13.39 7.37 -44.58
CA LYS A 95 13.40 6.54 -45.79
C LYS A 95 12.72 5.17 -45.75
N LYS A 96 11.93 4.93 -46.79
CA LYS A 96 11.24 3.74 -47.27
C LYS A 96 12.08 2.44 -47.21
N LYS A 97 12.30 1.89 -46.05
CA LYS A 97 12.92 0.58 -45.81
C LYS A 97 12.09 -0.20 -44.81
N PRO A 98 12.21 -1.51 -44.76
CA PRO A 98 11.45 -2.32 -43.84
C PRO A 98 11.53 -1.74 -42.42
N PHE A 99 10.40 -1.77 -41.74
CA PHE A 99 10.15 -1.16 -40.45
C PHE A 99 11.25 -1.46 -39.42
N ILE A 100 11.82 -2.66 -39.46
CA ILE A 100 12.89 -3.07 -38.56
C ILE A 100 14.11 -3.49 -39.40
N PRO A 101 15.28 -2.86 -39.21
CA PRO A 101 16.49 -3.19 -39.93
C PRO A 101 16.95 -4.62 -39.66
N GLU A 102 17.68 -5.16 -40.62
CA GLU A 102 18.35 -6.46 -40.50
C GLU A 102 19.28 -6.46 -39.27
N GLY A 103 19.15 -7.46 -38.40
CA GLY A 103 19.95 -7.63 -37.17
C GLY A 103 19.38 -6.94 -35.92
N VAL A 104 18.27 -6.17 -36.02
CA VAL A 104 17.59 -5.62 -34.86
C VAL A 104 16.56 -6.62 -34.33
N GLU A 105 16.71 -7.04 -33.08
CA GLU A 105 15.80 -7.95 -32.37
C GLU A 105 14.98 -7.17 -31.33
N LEU A 106 13.67 -7.02 -31.54
CA LEU A 106 12.79 -6.32 -30.59
C LEU A 106 12.77 -6.95 -29.19
N GLY A 107 13.02 -8.24 -29.09
CA GLY A 107 13.14 -8.96 -27.82
C GLY A 107 14.43 -8.67 -27.06
N ALA A 108 15.48 -8.24 -27.76
CA ALA A 108 16.75 -7.92 -27.15
C ALA A 108 16.68 -6.54 -26.44
N TRP A 109 17.28 -6.47 -25.27
CA TRP A 109 17.41 -5.19 -24.55
C TRP A 109 18.63 -4.45 -25.07
N LYS A 110 18.48 -3.84 -26.22
CA LYS A 110 19.50 -3.04 -26.92
C LYS A 110 18.95 -1.66 -27.26
N MET A 111 19.81 -0.67 -27.26
CA MET A 111 19.43 0.73 -27.50
C MET A 111 18.86 0.93 -28.90
N ASP A 112 19.44 0.28 -29.91
CA ASP A 112 19.03 0.34 -31.30
C ASP A 112 17.63 -0.24 -31.58
N ALA A 113 17.12 -1.09 -30.70
CA ALA A 113 15.79 -1.66 -30.81
C ALA A 113 14.68 -0.72 -30.31
N LEU A 114 15.01 0.24 -29.43
CA LEU A 114 13.99 1.07 -28.74
C LEU A 114 13.14 1.92 -29.70
N PRO A 115 13.68 2.61 -30.72
CA PRO A 115 12.87 3.39 -31.66
C PRO A 115 11.83 2.54 -32.40
N TYR A 116 12.20 1.32 -32.75
CA TYR A 116 11.29 0.39 -33.42
C TYR A 116 10.26 -0.21 -32.48
N LEU A 117 10.61 -0.38 -31.22
CA LEU A 117 9.69 -0.86 -30.18
C LEU A 117 8.53 0.11 -29.95
N VAL A 118 8.74 1.41 -30.09
CA VAL A 118 7.68 2.43 -29.99
C VAL A 118 6.53 2.15 -30.95
N TYR A 119 6.84 1.72 -32.19
CA TYR A 119 5.85 1.48 -33.24
C TYR A 119 5.56 -0.01 -33.47
N ALA A 120 6.14 -0.90 -32.65
CA ALA A 120 5.93 -2.34 -32.81
C ALA A 120 4.44 -2.70 -32.68
N PRO A 121 3.93 -3.60 -33.52
CA PRO A 121 2.57 -4.11 -33.39
C PRO A 121 2.35 -4.78 -32.04
N ILE A 122 1.14 -4.65 -31.55
CA ILE A 122 0.72 -5.28 -30.27
C ILE A 122 -0.39 -6.26 -30.60
N GLU A 123 -0.28 -7.46 -30.07
CA GLU A 123 -1.32 -8.50 -30.13
C GLU A 123 -1.66 -8.99 -28.75
N LYS A 124 -2.90 -9.45 -28.57
CA LYS A 124 -3.35 -10.07 -27.33
C LYS A 124 -2.98 -11.55 -27.34
N LEU A 125 -2.06 -11.93 -26.47
CA LEU A 125 -1.60 -13.30 -26.31
C LEU A 125 -2.31 -14.02 -25.15
N PRO A 126 -2.57 -15.33 -25.25
CA PRO A 126 -3.14 -16.13 -24.17
C PRO A 126 -2.22 -16.14 -22.95
N LYS A 127 -2.71 -15.55 -21.84
CA LYS A 127 -2.04 -15.52 -20.55
C LYS A 127 -2.43 -16.73 -19.70
N GLU A 128 -3.73 -17.01 -19.57
CA GLU A 128 -4.29 -18.06 -18.74
C GLU A 128 -4.79 -19.22 -19.61
N LYS A 129 -3.88 -19.93 -20.27
CA LYS A 129 -4.18 -20.99 -21.27
C LYS A 129 -5.17 -22.06 -20.76
N ASP A 130 -5.02 -22.51 -19.52
CA ASP A 130 -5.91 -23.52 -18.93
C ASP A 130 -7.33 -23.00 -18.73
N ILE A 131 -7.46 -21.74 -18.31
CA ILE A 131 -8.76 -21.09 -18.14
C ILE A 131 -9.42 -20.88 -19.49
N ILE A 132 -8.69 -20.40 -20.50
CA ILE A 132 -9.19 -20.22 -21.87
C ILE A 132 -9.67 -21.55 -22.45
N ARG A 133 -8.91 -22.63 -22.25
CA ARG A 133 -9.31 -23.98 -22.69
C ARG A 133 -10.61 -24.42 -22.03
N SER A 134 -10.75 -24.18 -20.72
CA SER A 134 -11.97 -24.51 -19.96
C SER A 134 -13.15 -23.66 -20.42
N LEU A 135 -12.95 -22.37 -20.63
CA LEU A 135 -13.93 -21.43 -21.11
C LEU A 135 -14.47 -21.83 -22.50
N LYS A 136 -13.57 -22.11 -23.46
CA LYS A 136 -13.95 -22.58 -24.81
C LYS A 136 -14.73 -23.91 -24.78
N ASN A 137 -14.34 -24.83 -23.88
CA ASN A 137 -15.07 -26.11 -23.74
C ASN A 137 -16.50 -25.91 -23.21
N LEU A 138 -16.69 -24.98 -22.26
CA LEU A 138 -18.02 -24.65 -21.74
C LEU A 138 -18.84 -23.87 -22.76
N ALA A 139 -18.24 -22.92 -23.47
CA ALA A 139 -18.91 -22.10 -24.48
C ALA A 139 -19.49 -22.94 -25.62
N LYS A 140 -18.82 -24.02 -26.06
CA LYS A 140 -19.32 -24.97 -27.08
C LYS A 140 -20.65 -25.60 -26.73
N LYS A 141 -20.98 -25.71 -25.44
CA LYS A 141 -22.17 -26.35 -24.91
C LYS A 141 -23.21 -25.36 -24.40
N ALA A 142 -22.90 -24.08 -24.43
CA ALA A 142 -23.76 -23.05 -23.90
C ALA A 142 -24.79 -22.58 -24.94
N ASP A 143 -26.03 -22.48 -24.50
CA ASP A 143 -27.13 -21.92 -25.29
C ASP A 143 -27.12 -20.38 -25.22
N SER A 144 -26.57 -19.85 -24.12
CA SER A 144 -26.30 -18.39 -23.95
C SER A 144 -25.17 -18.15 -22.98
N ILE A 145 -24.50 -17.01 -23.12
CA ILE A 145 -23.34 -16.64 -22.33
C ILE A 145 -23.59 -15.27 -21.69
N ILE A 146 -23.37 -15.19 -20.38
CA ILE A 146 -23.53 -13.96 -19.61
C ILE A 146 -22.18 -13.54 -19.05
N ILE A 147 -21.70 -12.38 -19.46
CA ILE A 147 -20.48 -11.76 -18.93
C ILE A 147 -20.85 -11.02 -17.66
N ALA A 148 -20.25 -11.40 -16.52
CA ALA A 148 -20.50 -10.87 -15.20
C ALA A 148 -19.19 -10.47 -14.48
N THR A 149 -18.32 -9.77 -15.22
CA THR A 149 -17.11 -9.12 -14.70
C THR A 149 -17.48 -7.86 -13.91
N ASP A 150 -16.57 -7.31 -13.13
CA ASP A 150 -16.78 -6.04 -12.43
C ASP A 150 -17.16 -4.94 -13.44
N PHE A 151 -18.02 -3.99 -13.06
CA PHE A 151 -18.47 -2.95 -13.97
C PHE A 151 -17.56 -1.73 -13.89
N ASP A 152 -16.38 -1.86 -14.43
CA ASP A 152 -15.43 -0.75 -14.67
C ASP A 152 -14.69 -0.97 -16.02
N ARG A 153 -13.83 -0.02 -16.39
CA ARG A 153 -13.06 -0.09 -17.65
C ARG A 153 -12.27 -1.40 -17.80
N GLU A 154 -11.67 -1.88 -16.70
CA GLU A 154 -10.91 -3.14 -16.69
C GLU A 154 -11.82 -4.36 -16.85
N GLY A 155 -12.95 -4.36 -16.13
CA GLY A 155 -13.93 -5.45 -16.22
C GLY A 155 -14.61 -5.53 -17.57
N GLU A 156 -14.90 -4.41 -18.24
CA GLU A 156 -15.41 -4.41 -19.62
C GLU A 156 -14.35 -4.94 -20.61
N LEU A 157 -13.09 -4.60 -20.42
CA LEU A 157 -11.99 -5.14 -21.22
C LEU A 157 -11.82 -6.65 -21.02
N ILE A 158 -11.87 -7.14 -19.76
CA ILE A 158 -11.86 -8.58 -19.48
C ILE A 158 -13.07 -9.26 -20.14
N GLY A 159 -14.23 -8.61 -20.11
CA GLY A 159 -15.44 -9.08 -20.80
C GLY A 159 -15.26 -9.16 -22.31
N SER A 160 -14.59 -8.20 -22.93
CA SER A 160 -14.23 -8.19 -24.34
C SER A 160 -13.23 -9.31 -24.71
N ASP A 161 -12.25 -9.57 -23.84
CA ASP A 161 -11.32 -10.70 -24.01
C ASP A 161 -12.04 -12.05 -23.94
N VAL A 162 -13.00 -12.17 -23.01
CA VAL A 162 -13.88 -13.35 -22.92
C VAL A 162 -14.71 -13.49 -24.18
N LEU A 163 -15.34 -12.40 -24.65
CA LEU A 163 -16.13 -12.37 -25.89
C LEU A 163 -15.34 -12.91 -27.08
N THR A 164 -14.10 -12.46 -27.25
CA THR A 164 -13.21 -12.95 -28.31
C THR A 164 -12.99 -14.45 -28.20
N CYS A 165 -12.62 -14.95 -27.02
CA CYS A 165 -12.35 -16.37 -26.79
C CYS A 165 -13.59 -17.27 -26.95
N VAL A 166 -14.79 -16.81 -26.56
CA VAL A 166 -16.01 -17.62 -26.65
C VAL A 166 -16.56 -17.65 -28.08
N LYS A 167 -16.47 -16.55 -28.84
CA LYS A 167 -16.87 -16.51 -30.25
C LYS A 167 -16.06 -17.47 -31.13
N GLU A 168 -14.79 -17.67 -30.86
CA GLU A 168 -13.97 -18.68 -31.55
C GLU A 168 -14.47 -20.11 -31.31
N ALA A 169 -15.19 -20.37 -30.23
CA ALA A 169 -15.69 -21.70 -29.87
C ALA A 169 -17.19 -21.89 -30.17
N ASN A 170 -17.98 -20.82 -30.08
CA ASN A 170 -19.41 -20.77 -30.32
C ASN A 170 -19.81 -19.35 -30.71
N ASP A 171 -19.94 -19.11 -32.01
CA ASP A 171 -20.25 -17.81 -32.61
C ASP A 171 -21.75 -17.50 -32.65
N THR A 172 -22.59 -18.54 -32.42
CA THR A 172 -24.06 -18.45 -32.50
C THR A 172 -24.73 -18.17 -31.15
N ALA A 173 -24.07 -18.46 -30.04
CA ALA A 173 -24.65 -18.26 -28.73
C ALA A 173 -24.87 -16.77 -28.44
N PRO A 174 -26.07 -16.33 -28.01
CA PRO A 174 -26.31 -14.97 -27.60
C PRO A 174 -25.46 -14.63 -26.37
N ILE A 175 -24.86 -13.43 -26.40
CA ILE A 175 -23.99 -12.95 -25.34
C ILE A 175 -24.59 -11.70 -24.73
N ALA A 176 -24.69 -11.65 -23.42
CA ALA A 176 -25.22 -10.51 -22.67
C ALA A 176 -24.33 -10.16 -21.48
N ARG A 177 -24.54 -8.99 -20.91
CA ARG A 177 -23.75 -8.42 -19.81
C ARG A 177 -24.63 -8.21 -18.58
N ALA A 178 -24.18 -8.72 -17.42
CA ALA A 178 -24.77 -8.41 -16.11
C ALA A 178 -23.93 -7.34 -15.40
N ARG A 179 -24.56 -6.19 -15.08
CA ARG A 179 -23.91 -5.07 -14.38
C ARG A 179 -24.38 -4.98 -12.94
N TYR A 180 -23.49 -5.07 -11.97
CA TYR A 180 -23.79 -5.01 -10.55
C TYR A 180 -22.74 -4.18 -9.78
N SER A 181 -23.19 -3.58 -8.68
CA SER A 181 -22.36 -2.73 -7.81
C SER A 181 -22.09 -3.36 -6.43
N ALA A 182 -22.72 -4.49 -6.13
CA ALA A 182 -22.52 -5.23 -4.90
C ALA A 182 -22.79 -6.72 -5.12
N ILE A 183 -22.13 -7.57 -4.36
CA ILE A 183 -22.37 -9.03 -4.40
C ILE A 183 -23.37 -9.39 -3.28
N THR A 184 -24.60 -8.93 -3.44
CA THR A 184 -25.75 -9.26 -2.59
C THR A 184 -26.82 -9.96 -3.42
N LYS A 185 -27.73 -10.68 -2.76
CA LYS A 185 -28.78 -11.42 -3.46
C LYS A 185 -29.67 -10.51 -4.31
N GLU A 186 -30.06 -9.39 -3.75
CA GLU A 186 -30.93 -8.42 -4.38
C GLU A 186 -30.28 -7.82 -5.63
N GLU A 187 -29.03 -7.35 -5.49
CA GLU A 187 -28.31 -6.68 -6.57
C GLU A 187 -27.95 -7.68 -7.70
N ILE A 188 -27.48 -8.87 -7.35
CA ILE A 188 -27.17 -9.92 -8.35
C ILE A 188 -28.45 -10.38 -9.06
N THR A 189 -29.56 -10.58 -8.33
CA THR A 189 -30.81 -10.95 -8.96
C THR A 189 -31.27 -9.85 -9.94
N ARG A 190 -31.23 -8.58 -9.54
CA ARG A 190 -31.55 -7.41 -10.38
C ARG A 190 -30.69 -7.38 -11.64
N ALA A 191 -29.37 -7.53 -11.50
CA ALA A 191 -28.42 -7.50 -12.61
C ALA A 191 -28.64 -8.61 -13.63
N PHE A 192 -28.99 -9.82 -13.17
CA PHE A 192 -29.27 -10.95 -14.03
C PHE A 192 -30.70 -10.98 -14.61
N THR A 193 -31.59 -10.14 -14.12
CA THR A 193 -32.89 -9.90 -14.71
C THR A 193 -32.83 -8.80 -15.78
N ASN A 194 -31.94 -7.81 -15.60
CA ASN A 194 -31.78 -6.66 -16.48
C ASN A 194 -30.44 -6.73 -17.22
N LEU A 195 -30.29 -7.69 -18.10
CA LEU A 195 -29.09 -7.85 -18.91
C LEU A 195 -29.00 -6.74 -19.97
N VAL A 196 -27.79 -6.35 -20.29
CA VAL A 196 -27.44 -5.31 -21.28
C VAL A 196 -26.38 -5.83 -22.25
N ASP A 197 -26.01 -5.03 -23.23
CA ASP A 197 -24.88 -5.32 -24.10
C ASP A 197 -23.56 -4.92 -23.44
N LEU A 198 -22.47 -5.54 -23.92
CA LEU A 198 -21.12 -5.16 -23.52
C LEU A 198 -20.81 -3.76 -24.05
N ASP A 199 -20.23 -2.91 -23.22
CA ASP A 199 -19.80 -1.57 -23.60
C ASP A 199 -18.45 -1.63 -24.33
N THR A 200 -18.53 -1.68 -25.67
CA THR A 200 -17.36 -1.81 -26.53
C THR A 200 -16.44 -0.59 -26.45
N ASN A 201 -16.99 0.62 -26.31
CA ASN A 201 -16.21 1.84 -26.19
C ASN A 201 -15.42 1.86 -24.88
N LEU A 202 -16.06 1.47 -23.79
CA LEU A 202 -15.38 1.36 -22.48
C LEU A 202 -14.30 0.28 -22.50
N ALA A 203 -14.53 -0.84 -23.19
CA ALA A 203 -13.53 -1.89 -23.40
C ALA A 203 -12.35 -1.39 -24.23
N GLN A 204 -12.59 -0.67 -25.34
CA GLN A 204 -11.55 -0.07 -26.18
C GLN A 204 -10.72 0.98 -25.42
N ALA A 205 -11.35 1.78 -24.56
CA ALA A 205 -10.62 2.69 -23.68
C ALA A 205 -9.72 1.96 -22.69
N GLY A 206 -10.12 0.79 -22.19
CA GLY A 206 -9.31 -0.10 -21.37
C GLY A 206 -8.13 -0.68 -22.15
N GLU A 207 -8.38 -1.12 -23.38
CA GLU A 207 -7.37 -1.69 -24.26
C GLU A 207 -6.32 -0.67 -24.69
N SER A 208 -6.75 0.54 -25.12
CA SER A 208 -5.82 1.61 -25.46
C SER A 208 -4.89 1.97 -24.31
N ARG A 209 -5.42 1.97 -23.09
CA ARG A 209 -4.61 2.18 -21.90
C ARG A 209 -3.57 1.07 -21.71
N GLN A 210 -3.95 -0.20 -21.86
CA GLN A 210 -3.00 -1.31 -21.75
C GLN A 210 -1.90 -1.20 -22.80
N ASP A 211 -2.25 -0.87 -24.03
CA ASP A 211 -1.30 -0.71 -25.11
C ASP A 211 -0.33 0.44 -24.83
N ILE A 212 -0.83 1.61 -24.45
CA ILE A 212 -0.03 2.78 -24.10
C ILE A 212 0.89 2.48 -22.91
N ASP A 213 0.36 1.90 -21.83
CA ASP A 213 1.16 1.57 -20.64
C ASP A 213 2.23 0.52 -20.96
N LEU A 214 1.96 -0.44 -21.85
CA LEU A 214 2.95 -1.40 -22.35
C LEU A 214 4.07 -0.70 -23.14
N ILE A 215 3.71 0.16 -24.10
CA ILE A 215 4.68 0.86 -24.96
C ILE A 215 5.60 1.73 -24.10
N TRP A 216 5.03 2.65 -23.32
CA TRP A 216 5.78 3.56 -22.47
C TRP A 216 6.61 2.82 -21.42
N GLY A 217 5.99 1.83 -20.77
CA GLY A 217 6.65 1.03 -19.76
C GLY A 217 7.81 0.23 -20.30
N ALA A 218 7.66 -0.41 -21.46
CA ALA A 218 8.73 -1.19 -22.08
C ALA A 218 9.87 -0.30 -22.56
N VAL A 219 9.57 0.76 -23.30
CA VAL A 219 10.59 1.65 -23.89
C VAL A 219 11.40 2.35 -22.81
N LEU A 220 10.75 3.05 -21.89
CA LEU A 220 11.45 3.80 -20.84
C LEU A 220 12.17 2.89 -19.84
N THR A 221 11.54 1.77 -19.46
CA THR A 221 12.18 0.79 -18.56
C THR A 221 13.42 0.18 -19.19
N ARG A 222 13.34 -0.20 -20.48
CA ARG A 222 14.51 -0.73 -21.19
C ARG A 222 15.58 0.33 -21.34
N PHE A 223 15.25 1.55 -21.73
CA PHE A 223 16.19 2.66 -21.83
C PHE A 223 16.98 2.84 -20.53
N LEU A 224 16.31 3.10 -19.41
CA LEU A 224 16.96 3.31 -18.12
C LEU A 224 17.76 2.10 -17.62
N THR A 225 17.32 0.89 -17.98
CA THR A 225 18.03 -0.33 -17.60
C THR A 225 19.26 -0.57 -18.43
N ILE A 226 19.19 -0.37 -19.74
CA ILE A 226 20.31 -0.53 -20.68
C ILE A 226 21.41 0.49 -20.37
N VAL A 227 21.02 1.75 -20.19
CA VAL A 227 21.96 2.85 -19.92
C VAL A 227 22.82 2.56 -18.71
N LYS A 228 22.25 2.03 -17.64
CA LYS A 228 22.99 1.79 -16.40
C LYS A 228 23.62 0.41 -16.30
N PHE A 229 22.93 -0.62 -16.81
CA PHE A 229 23.29 -2.01 -16.55
C PHE A 229 23.30 -2.84 -17.82
N ALA A 230 24.45 -3.04 -18.40
CA ALA A 230 24.65 -4.13 -19.34
C ALA A 230 24.59 -5.48 -18.58
N GLY A 231 23.42 -5.87 -18.00
CA GLY A 231 23.32 -7.13 -17.29
C GLY A 231 22.01 -7.38 -16.54
N TYR A 232 21.66 -8.63 -16.41
CA TYR A 232 20.46 -9.16 -15.74
C TYR A 232 20.39 -8.75 -14.25
N GLY A 233 19.19 -8.35 -13.81
CA GLY A 233 18.83 -8.36 -12.39
C GLY A 233 18.47 -7.02 -11.74
N ASN A 234 18.66 -5.88 -12.42
CA ASN A 234 18.37 -4.55 -11.86
C ASN A 234 17.50 -3.70 -12.80
N VAL A 235 16.31 -4.20 -13.12
CA VAL A 235 15.35 -3.48 -13.96
C VAL A 235 14.96 -2.15 -13.32
N ARG A 236 15.14 -1.05 -14.06
CA ARG A 236 14.76 0.32 -13.65
C ARG A 236 13.42 0.68 -14.27
N SER A 237 12.36 0.39 -13.55
CA SER A 237 10.99 0.62 -14.02
C SER A 237 10.70 2.10 -14.18
N SER A 238 10.16 2.46 -15.32
CA SER A 238 9.60 3.78 -15.61
C SER A 238 8.31 3.59 -16.40
N GLY A 239 7.45 4.57 -16.40
CA GLY A 239 6.19 4.53 -17.12
C GLY A 239 5.43 5.83 -17.01
N ARG A 240 4.45 5.99 -17.88
CA ARG A 240 3.64 7.18 -18.08
C ARG A 240 3.09 7.83 -16.80
N VAL A 241 2.60 7.06 -15.85
CA VAL A 241 2.05 7.56 -14.59
C VAL A 241 3.07 7.48 -13.44
N GLN A 242 3.91 6.45 -13.45
CA GLN A 242 4.92 6.24 -12.40
C GLN A 242 5.93 7.38 -12.33
N THR A 243 6.40 7.85 -13.48
CA THR A 243 7.45 8.87 -13.57
C THR A 243 6.97 10.25 -13.09
N PRO A 244 5.84 10.81 -13.55
CA PRO A 244 5.35 12.07 -13.02
C PRO A 244 4.93 11.97 -11.55
N THR A 245 4.47 10.83 -11.07
CA THR A 245 4.23 10.63 -9.63
C THR A 245 5.54 10.74 -8.83
N LEU A 246 6.64 10.17 -9.33
CA LEU A 246 7.95 10.33 -8.71
C LEU A 246 8.42 11.79 -8.79
N ALA A 247 8.15 12.48 -9.89
CA ALA A 247 8.52 13.89 -10.08
C ALA A 247 7.87 14.80 -9.03
N LEU A 248 6.61 14.56 -8.64
CA LEU A 248 5.95 15.29 -7.56
C LEU A 248 6.69 15.12 -6.22
N ILE A 249 7.14 13.92 -5.93
CA ILE A 249 7.86 13.61 -4.69
C ILE A 249 9.23 14.30 -4.70
N VAL A 250 9.94 14.23 -5.82
CA VAL A 250 11.26 14.86 -6.00
C VAL A 250 11.14 16.38 -5.94
N ALA A 251 10.14 16.97 -6.59
CA ALA A 251 9.89 18.42 -6.52
C ALA A 251 9.67 18.89 -5.07
N ARG A 252 8.85 18.16 -4.29
CA ARG A 252 8.67 18.44 -2.87
C ARG A 252 9.96 18.33 -2.07
N GLU A 253 10.80 17.34 -2.36
CA GLU A 253 12.08 17.21 -1.66
C GLU A 253 13.04 18.36 -2.02
N ARG A 254 13.04 18.83 -3.28
CA ARG A 254 13.83 20.01 -3.68
C ARG A 254 13.36 21.28 -3.01
N GLU A 255 12.03 21.51 -2.91
CA GLU A 255 11.49 22.61 -2.12
C GLU A 255 12.01 22.56 -0.68
N ARG A 256 12.11 21.37 -0.09
CA ARG A 256 12.64 21.15 1.26
C ARG A 256 14.14 21.41 1.36
N MET A 257 14.91 20.95 0.37
CA MET A 257 16.38 21.15 0.34
C MET A 257 16.75 22.62 0.09
N ALA A 258 15.96 23.32 -0.69
CA ALA A 258 16.15 24.76 -0.95
C ALA A 258 15.61 25.66 0.16
N PHE A 259 14.88 25.07 1.12
CA PHE A 259 14.30 25.84 2.22
C PHE A 259 15.38 26.33 3.19
N VAL A 260 15.38 27.62 3.42
CA VAL A 260 16.27 28.24 4.42
C VAL A 260 15.47 28.50 5.69
N PRO A 261 15.79 27.84 6.81
CA PRO A 261 15.13 28.10 8.08
C PRO A 261 15.37 29.50 8.55
N GLU A 262 14.29 30.19 8.92
CA GLU A 262 14.34 31.51 9.55
C GLU A 262 14.06 31.38 11.05
N ASP A 263 14.86 32.03 11.87
CA ASP A 263 14.63 32.12 13.30
C ASP A 263 13.44 33.01 13.60
N TYR A 264 12.63 32.60 14.57
CA TYR A 264 11.58 33.42 15.15
C TYR A 264 11.40 33.08 16.64
N TRP A 265 10.84 34.01 17.38
CA TRP A 265 10.56 33.77 18.78
C TRP A 265 9.08 33.72 19.02
N VAL A 266 8.67 32.90 19.96
CA VAL A 266 7.31 32.80 20.45
C VAL A 266 7.30 32.97 21.94
N ILE A 267 6.33 33.75 22.41
CA ILE A 267 6.13 33.98 23.85
C ILE A 267 4.86 33.30 24.25
N LYS A 268 4.92 32.56 25.34
CA LYS A 268 3.81 31.81 25.91
C LYS A 268 3.71 32.19 27.38
N GLY A 269 2.57 32.72 27.79
CA GLY A 269 2.25 32.99 29.17
C GLY A 269 1.58 31.77 29.80
N ASP A 270 1.90 31.50 31.06
CA ASP A 270 1.27 30.50 31.90
C ASP A 270 0.38 31.18 32.92
N PHE A 271 -0.88 30.70 33.01
CA PHE A 271 -1.94 31.32 33.80
C PHE A 271 -2.61 30.24 34.69
N ASN A 272 -3.23 30.73 35.78
CA ASN A 272 -4.05 29.89 36.61
C ASN A 272 -5.39 30.60 36.90
N HIS A 273 -6.46 29.82 36.82
CA HIS A 273 -7.79 30.26 37.24
C HIS A 273 -8.43 29.13 38.04
N GLY A 274 -8.60 29.39 39.32
CA GLY A 274 -9.05 28.41 40.30
C GLY A 274 -8.07 27.22 40.40
N GLU A 275 -8.58 26.03 40.15
CA GLU A 275 -7.76 24.80 40.15
C GLU A 275 -7.13 24.46 38.76
N MET A 276 -7.38 25.29 37.73
CA MET A 276 -6.96 24.99 36.36
C MET A 276 -5.79 25.84 35.91
N ASP A 277 -4.70 25.19 35.57
CA ASP A 277 -3.57 25.79 34.90
C ASP A 277 -3.77 25.71 33.36
N PHE A 278 -3.49 26.79 32.68
CA PHE A 278 -3.54 26.83 31.22
C PHE A 278 -2.49 27.79 30.69
N SER A 279 -2.22 27.72 29.41
CA SER A 279 -1.22 28.55 28.76
C SER A 279 -1.81 29.27 27.55
N ALA A 280 -1.38 30.52 27.33
CA ALA A 280 -1.79 31.28 26.18
C ALA A 280 -0.57 31.81 25.42
N PRO A 281 -0.48 31.64 24.09
CA PRO A 281 0.51 32.30 23.29
C PRO A 281 0.23 33.82 23.24
N HIS A 282 1.26 34.64 23.13
CA HIS A 282 1.13 36.07 22.86
C HIS A 282 0.38 36.27 21.52
N ALA A 283 -0.38 37.38 21.44
CA ALA A 283 -1.18 37.70 20.25
C ALA A 283 -0.33 37.82 18.97
N THR A 284 0.89 38.32 19.09
CA THR A 284 1.91 38.24 18.04
C THR A 284 2.45 36.81 17.98
N ALA A 285 1.92 36.02 17.06
CA ALA A 285 2.22 34.59 16.96
C ALA A 285 3.69 34.27 16.72
N ARG A 286 4.44 35.19 16.08
CA ARG A 286 5.87 35.05 15.75
C ARG A 286 6.57 36.39 15.76
N PHE A 287 7.58 36.53 16.57
CA PHE A 287 8.49 37.67 16.56
C PHE A 287 9.67 37.36 15.64
N LYS A 288 9.87 38.20 14.62
CA LYS A 288 10.96 38.00 13.63
C LYS A 288 12.33 38.41 14.13
N LYS A 289 12.37 39.22 15.20
CA LYS A 289 13.58 39.69 15.86
C LYS A 289 13.51 39.41 17.35
N GLU A 290 14.62 39.04 17.93
CA GLU A 290 14.70 38.70 19.36
C GLU A 290 14.38 39.89 20.24
N GLU A 291 14.90 41.07 19.86
CA GLU A 291 14.72 42.32 20.65
C GLU A 291 13.23 42.67 20.84
N LEU A 292 12.40 42.40 19.84
CA LEU A 292 10.93 42.60 19.95
C LEU A 292 10.27 41.64 20.94
N ALA A 293 10.81 40.45 21.06
CA ALA A 293 10.32 39.46 22.03
C ALA A 293 10.85 39.80 23.44
N ASP A 294 12.06 40.38 23.55
CA ASP A 294 12.65 40.84 24.82
C ASP A 294 11.87 42.01 25.42
N VAL A 295 11.44 42.96 24.62
CA VAL A 295 10.58 44.10 25.07
C VAL A 295 9.29 43.57 25.72
N VAL A 296 8.63 42.57 25.09
CA VAL A 296 7.42 41.94 25.67
C VAL A 296 7.76 41.25 26.98
N MET A 297 8.89 40.53 27.04
CA MET A 297 9.32 39.84 28.26
C MET A 297 9.61 40.80 29.39
N GLU A 298 10.20 41.98 29.10
CA GLU A 298 10.44 43.04 30.06
C GLU A 298 9.11 43.66 30.58
N HIS A 299 8.15 43.90 29.68
CA HIS A 299 6.84 44.43 30.02
C HIS A 299 6.08 43.53 30.98
N VAL A 300 6.14 42.20 30.78
CA VAL A 300 5.43 41.24 31.61
C VAL A 300 6.22 40.80 32.86
N ALA A 301 7.48 41.25 32.98
CA ALA A 301 8.31 40.89 34.12
C ALA A 301 7.73 41.39 35.43
N GLY A 302 7.68 40.47 36.42
CA GLY A 302 7.17 40.78 37.76
C GLY A 302 5.65 40.91 37.89
N ALA A 303 4.90 40.84 36.78
CA ALA A 303 3.43 40.74 36.81
C ALA A 303 2.99 39.43 37.50
N GLN A 304 1.96 39.52 38.32
CA GLN A 304 1.36 38.37 39.01
C GLN A 304 -0.10 38.13 38.57
N GLU A 305 -0.68 39.08 37.88
CA GLU A 305 -2.07 39.08 37.49
C GLU A 305 -2.21 39.42 35.99
N ALA A 306 -3.26 38.91 35.37
CA ALA A 306 -3.72 39.27 34.07
C ALA A 306 -5.21 39.56 34.08
N THR A 307 -5.66 40.49 33.27
CA THR A 307 -7.07 40.80 33.12
C THR A 307 -7.62 40.12 31.88
N VAL A 308 -8.79 39.57 31.96
CA VAL A 308 -9.53 39.04 30.80
C VAL A 308 -10.08 40.24 30.00
N ALA A 309 -9.37 40.65 28.96
CA ALA A 309 -9.74 41.83 28.16
C ALA A 309 -10.94 41.57 27.26
N SER A 310 -11.11 40.34 26.77
CA SER A 310 -12.28 39.97 25.97
C SER A 310 -12.52 38.45 25.93
N VAL A 311 -13.79 38.09 25.83
CA VAL A 311 -14.24 36.69 25.65
C VAL A 311 -15.17 36.60 24.43
N GLU A 312 -14.63 36.22 23.31
CA GLU A 312 -15.38 36.02 22.05
C GLU A 312 -15.85 34.56 21.95
N LYS A 313 -17.15 34.33 21.92
CA LYS A 313 -17.75 33.01 21.69
C LYS A 313 -18.40 32.96 20.31
N LYS A 314 -17.99 32.01 19.48
CA LYS A 314 -18.53 31.87 18.12
C LYS A 314 -18.93 30.43 17.86
N LYS A 315 -20.21 30.21 17.59
CA LYS A 315 -20.71 28.89 17.14
C LYS A 315 -20.48 28.73 15.64
N ARG A 316 -19.87 27.60 15.28
CA ARG A 316 -19.68 27.22 13.89
C ARG A 316 -20.27 25.83 13.64
N LYS A 317 -20.98 25.70 12.54
CA LYS A 317 -21.46 24.40 12.07
C LYS A 317 -20.35 23.72 11.28
N VAL A 318 -20.04 22.48 11.63
CA VAL A 318 -19.11 21.61 10.89
C VAL A 318 -19.98 20.60 10.15
N GLN A 319 -19.97 20.67 8.83
CA GLN A 319 -20.79 19.80 8.00
C GLN A 319 -20.33 18.35 8.09
N PRO A 320 -21.26 17.40 7.97
CA PRO A 320 -20.92 15.99 7.84
C PRO A 320 -20.02 15.75 6.62
N PRO A 321 -19.17 14.72 6.67
CA PRO A 321 -18.31 14.38 5.56
C PRO A 321 -19.13 13.87 4.36
N VAL A 322 -18.60 14.01 3.15
CA VAL A 322 -19.20 13.45 1.94
C VAL A 322 -18.98 11.92 1.86
N PRO A 323 -19.80 11.19 1.09
CA PRO A 323 -19.59 9.74 0.87
C PRO A 323 -18.17 9.39 0.39
N PHE A 324 -17.72 8.20 0.71
CA PHE A 324 -16.42 7.73 0.24
C PHE A 324 -16.41 7.39 -1.25
N ASN A 325 -15.46 7.96 -1.97
CA ASN A 325 -14.90 7.37 -3.19
C ASN A 325 -13.59 6.63 -2.85
N THR A 326 -12.97 6.00 -3.84
CA THR A 326 -11.74 5.21 -3.67
C THR A 326 -10.60 6.03 -3.06
N THR A 327 -10.36 7.24 -3.55
CA THR A 327 -9.28 8.11 -3.09
C THR A 327 -9.46 8.55 -1.64
N SER A 328 -10.66 9.02 -1.31
CA SER A 328 -10.97 9.49 0.04
C SER A 328 -10.97 8.36 1.07
N LEU A 329 -11.36 7.14 0.65
CA LEU A 329 -11.24 5.94 1.49
C LEU A 329 -9.77 5.60 1.78
N MET A 330 -8.93 5.57 0.74
CA MET A 330 -7.50 5.30 0.91
C MET A 330 -6.81 6.35 1.78
N ALA A 331 -7.16 7.62 1.61
CA ALA A 331 -6.61 8.72 2.42
C ALA A 331 -7.03 8.62 3.90
N ALA A 332 -8.31 8.35 4.16
CA ALA A 332 -8.82 8.16 5.52
C ALA A 332 -8.20 6.92 6.19
N ALA A 333 -8.12 5.81 5.48
CA ALA A 333 -7.50 4.58 5.98
C ALA A 333 -6.00 4.73 6.23
N SER A 334 -5.29 5.57 5.45
CA SER A 334 -3.88 5.89 5.67
C SER A 334 -3.67 6.65 6.99
N ALA A 335 -4.56 7.56 7.34
CA ALA A 335 -4.54 8.24 8.64
C ALA A 335 -4.71 7.25 9.81
N GLU A 336 -5.36 6.12 9.55
CA GLU A 336 -5.56 5.02 10.50
C GLU A 336 -4.46 3.93 10.43
N GLY A 337 -3.37 4.18 9.69
CA GLY A 337 -2.22 3.26 9.60
C GLY A 337 -2.37 2.12 8.60
N LEU A 338 -3.31 2.21 7.65
CA LEU A 338 -3.43 1.27 6.54
C LEU A 338 -2.87 1.91 5.27
N SER A 339 -1.82 1.33 4.68
CA SER A 339 -1.32 1.83 3.40
C SER A 339 -2.38 1.72 2.29
N PRO A 340 -2.36 2.59 1.26
CA PRO A 340 -3.33 2.55 0.16
C PRO A 340 -3.46 1.19 -0.51
N ALA A 341 -2.35 0.54 -0.83
CA ALA A 341 -2.38 -0.80 -1.42
C ALA A 341 -3.00 -1.85 -0.49
N ARG A 342 -2.74 -1.76 0.82
CA ARG A 342 -3.39 -2.63 1.80
C ARG A 342 -4.88 -2.33 1.92
N THR A 343 -5.26 -1.06 1.93
CA THR A 343 -6.66 -0.62 1.96
C THR A 343 -7.43 -1.20 0.79
N MET A 344 -6.90 -1.12 -0.44
CA MET A 344 -7.59 -1.66 -1.61
C MET A 344 -7.71 -3.19 -1.57
N ARG A 345 -6.67 -3.91 -1.15
CA ARG A 345 -6.76 -5.38 -0.97
C ARG A 345 -7.84 -5.78 0.05
N LEU A 346 -7.93 -5.07 1.17
CA LEU A 346 -8.97 -5.31 2.18
C LEU A 346 -10.37 -4.93 1.68
N ALA A 347 -10.50 -3.83 0.95
CA ALA A 347 -11.76 -3.39 0.36
C ALA A 347 -12.27 -4.39 -0.70
N GLU A 348 -11.37 -4.91 -1.54
CA GLU A 348 -11.73 -5.98 -2.49
C GLU A 348 -12.18 -7.26 -1.80
N SER A 349 -11.51 -7.66 -0.70
CA SER A 349 -11.95 -8.80 0.12
C SER A 349 -13.36 -8.57 0.68
N LEU A 350 -13.61 -7.43 1.28
CA LEU A 350 -14.92 -7.05 1.84
C LEU A 350 -16.02 -7.01 0.77
N TYR A 351 -15.70 -6.51 -0.43
CA TYR A 351 -16.63 -6.50 -1.57
C TYR A 351 -16.95 -7.92 -2.05
N MET A 352 -15.92 -8.75 -2.24
CA MET A 352 -16.11 -10.14 -2.66
C MET A 352 -16.94 -10.94 -1.65
N ASP A 353 -16.83 -10.62 -0.36
CA ASP A 353 -17.61 -11.26 0.70
C ASP A 353 -18.99 -10.61 0.89
N GLY A 354 -19.32 -9.57 0.13
CA GLY A 354 -20.64 -8.93 0.13
C GLY A 354 -20.88 -8.00 1.32
N TYR A 355 -19.84 -7.50 1.98
CA TYR A 355 -19.97 -6.58 3.11
C TYR A 355 -19.98 -5.10 2.72
N ILE A 356 -19.38 -4.77 1.58
CA ILE A 356 -19.39 -3.41 1.04
C ILE A 356 -19.71 -3.42 -0.45
N SER A 357 -20.11 -2.26 -0.98
CA SER A 357 -20.26 -2.01 -2.41
C SER A 357 -18.90 -2.02 -3.12
N TYR A 358 -18.92 -2.00 -4.44
CA TYR A 358 -17.72 -1.98 -5.27
C TYR A 358 -16.77 -0.84 -4.86
N PRO A 359 -15.49 -1.14 -4.58
CA PRO A 359 -14.60 -0.17 -3.93
C PRO A 359 -13.86 0.77 -4.90
N ARG A 360 -13.96 0.55 -6.22
CA ARG A 360 -13.27 1.37 -7.23
C ARG A 360 -14.26 2.34 -7.87
N VAL A 361 -14.53 3.44 -7.18
CA VAL A 361 -15.53 4.43 -7.58
C VAL A 361 -14.99 5.85 -7.43
N ASP A 362 -15.40 6.74 -8.32
CA ASP A 362 -15.12 8.17 -8.21
C ASP A 362 -16.33 8.95 -7.66
N ASN A 363 -17.51 8.34 -7.68
CA ASN A 363 -18.77 8.93 -7.25
C ASN A 363 -18.74 9.31 -5.75
N THR A 364 -19.24 10.50 -5.44
CA THR A 364 -19.39 11.04 -4.09
C THR A 364 -20.83 11.44 -3.77
N VAL A 365 -21.78 10.98 -4.59
CA VAL A 365 -23.21 11.25 -4.46
C VAL A 365 -23.97 9.94 -4.48
N TYR A 366 -24.73 9.65 -3.43
CA TYR A 366 -25.62 8.47 -3.45
C TYR A 366 -26.77 8.70 -4.43
N PRO A 367 -27.01 7.78 -5.38
CA PRO A 367 -28.12 7.88 -6.30
C PRO A 367 -29.46 7.71 -5.55
N SER A 368 -30.52 8.32 -6.07
CA SER A 368 -31.86 8.24 -5.48
C SER A 368 -32.41 6.81 -5.45
N SER A 369 -31.91 5.93 -6.30
CA SER A 369 -32.27 4.51 -6.35
C SER A 369 -31.70 3.68 -5.21
N LEU A 370 -30.71 4.20 -4.46
CA LEU A 370 -30.10 3.49 -3.34
C LEU A 370 -30.95 3.63 -2.08
N ASP A 371 -31.44 2.51 -1.57
CA ASP A 371 -32.24 2.50 -0.34
C ASP A 371 -31.38 2.65 0.91
N LEU A 372 -31.19 3.91 1.32
CA LEU A 372 -30.39 4.26 2.51
C LEU A 372 -31.03 3.74 3.81
N VAL A 373 -32.35 3.59 3.84
CA VAL A 373 -33.11 3.10 5.01
C VAL A 373 -32.83 1.61 5.19
N ASP A 374 -32.88 0.84 4.11
CA ASP A 374 -32.61 -0.59 4.15
C ASP A 374 -31.17 -0.87 4.61
N ILE A 375 -30.19 -0.13 4.08
CA ILE A 375 -28.80 -0.23 4.51
C ILE A 375 -28.65 0.04 6.02
N LEU A 376 -29.27 1.11 6.53
CA LEU A 376 -29.25 1.42 7.97
C LEU A 376 -29.86 0.30 8.82
N LYS A 377 -31.00 -0.26 8.38
CA LYS A 377 -31.65 -1.39 9.05
C LYS A 377 -30.72 -2.60 9.10
N ARG A 378 -30.05 -2.93 8.00
CA ARG A 378 -29.11 -4.06 7.97
C ARG A 378 -27.95 -3.87 8.95
N ILE A 379 -27.27 -2.73 8.92
CA ILE A 379 -26.12 -2.47 9.80
C ILE A 379 -26.49 -2.26 11.27
N SER A 380 -27.75 -1.90 11.58
CA SER A 380 -28.25 -1.76 12.96
C SER A 380 -28.22 -3.07 13.76
N GLY A 381 -28.09 -4.20 13.10
CA GLY A 381 -27.83 -5.49 13.72
C GLY A 381 -26.52 -5.54 14.52
N ASN A 382 -25.52 -4.72 14.17
CA ASN A 382 -24.29 -4.60 14.93
C ASN A 382 -24.50 -3.71 16.16
N PRO A 383 -24.28 -4.19 17.40
CA PRO A 383 -24.46 -3.41 18.61
C PRO A 383 -23.71 -2.07 18.64
N ALA A 384 -22.54 -2.00 18.00
CA ALA A 384 -21.74 -0.79 17.93
C ALA A 384 -22.34 0.31 17.03
N TYR A 385 -23.25 -0.03 16.14
CA TYR A 385 -23.90 0.91 15.22
C TYR A 385 -25.36 1.15 15.54
N ARG A 386 -25.99 0.22 16.26
CA ARG A 386 -27.43 0.25 16.55
C ARG A 386 -27.92 1.57 17.11
N PRO A 387 -27.30 2.19 18.16
CA PRO A 387 -27.82 3.44 18.71
C PRO A 387 -27.90 4.56 17.68
N TYR A 388 -26.87 4.64 16.83
CA TYR A 388 -26.76 5.66 15.80
C TYR A 388 -27.71 5.41 14.62
N ALA A 389 -27.81 4.16 14.19
CA ALA A 389 -28.70 3.78 13.09
C ALA A 389 -30.17 3.98 13.47
N GLU A 390 -30.59 3.61 14.68
CA GLU A 390 -31.95 3.81 15.17
C GLU A 390 -32.29 5.30 15.33
N GLU A 391 -31.35 6.13 15.78
CA GLU A 391 -31.52 7.58 15.84
C GLU A 391 -31.73 8.18 14.43
N LEU A 392 -30.92 7.77 13.46
CA LEU A 392 -31.05 8.21 12.08
C LEU A 392 -32.39 7.77 11.46
N LEU A 393 -32.84 6.55 11.70
CA LEU A 393 -34.11 6.03 11.21
C LEU A 393 -35.32 6.79 11.74
N LYS A 394 -35.23 7.38 12.95
CA LYS A 394 -36.29 8.22 13.52
C LYS A 394 -36.51 9.55 12.78
N LYS A 395 -35.54 10.00 11.94
CA LYS A 395 -35.64 11.29 11.22
C LYS A 395 -36.65 11.29 10.09
N GLY A 396 -37.23 10.16 9.73
CA GLY A 396 -38.23 10.05 8.66
C GLY A 396 -37.62 10.15 7.26
N LYS A 397 -37.17 11.35 6.84
CA LYS A 397 -36.48 11.54 5.56
C LYS A 397 -34.99 11.61 5.76
N LEU A 398 -34.27 10.68 5.16
CA LEU A 398 -32.80 10.66 5.16
C LEU A 398 -32.26 11.44 3.95
N THR A 399 -31.37 12.38 4.22
CA THR A 399 -30.67 13.15 3.18
C THR A 399 -29.18 13.06 3.44
N ALA A 400 -28.46 12.40 2.54
CA ALA A 400 -27.02 12.32 2.64
C ALA A 400 -26.33 13.61 2.17
N THR A 401 -25.17 13.89 2.71
CA THR A 401 -24.28 14.92 2.16
C THR A 401 -23.88 14.55 0.74
N ARG A 402 -23.71 15.55 -0.11
CA ARG A 402 -23.30 15.39 -1.51
C ARG A 402 -21.88 15.91 -1.71
N GLY A 403 -21.05 15.11 -2.38
CA GLY A 403 -19.76 15.56 -2.87
C GLY A 403 -19.89 16.31 -4.21
N LYS A 404 -18.74 16.57 -4.82
CA LYS A 404 -18.66 17.30 -6.10
C LYS A 404 -18.79 16.40 -7.33
N THR A 405 -18.36 15.15 -7.22
CA THR A 405 -18.31 14.20 -8.34
C THR A 405 -19.53 13.30 -8.29
N GLU A 406 -20.31 13.32 -9.35
CA GLU A 406 -21.45 12.44 -9.55
C GLU A 406 -21.21 11.64 -10.82
N THR A 407 -21.24 10.31 -10.73
CA THR A 407 -21.10 9.38 -11.85
C THR A 407 -22.26 8.38 -11.83
N THR A 408 -22.51 7.77 -12.96
CA THR A 408 -23.63 6.82 -13.13
C THR A 408 -23.21 5.36 -13.09
N ASP A 409 -21.90 5.10 -12.96
CA ASP A 409 -21.33 3.72 -12.96
C ASP A 409 -21.66 3.00 -11.65
N HIS A 410 -21.20 3.54 -10.52
CA HIS A 410 -21.40 2.94 -9.22
C HIS A 410 -21.77 3.97 -8.15
N PRO A 411 -22.56 3.60 -7.13
CA PRO A 411 -22.74 4.44 -5.96
C PRO A 411 -21.42 4.56 -5.17
N PRO A 412 -21.26 5.61 -4.36
CA PRO A 412 -20.18 5.72 -3.40
C PRO A 412 -20.04 4.49 -2.51
N ILE A 413 -18.82 4.25 -2.00
CA ILE A 413 -18.54 3.09 -1.16
C ILE A 413 -19.39 3.15 0.12
N HIS A 414 -20.15 2.08 0.36
CA HIS A 414 -21.05 1.96 1.50
C HIS A 414 -21.14 0.50 1.97
N PRO A 415 -21.56 0.26 3.22
CA PRO A 415 -21.81 -1.10 3.69
C PRO A 415 -23.04 -1.69 2.99
N THR A 416 -22.98 -2.94 2.62
CA THR A 416 -24.09 -3.69 1.99
C THR A 416 -24.73 -4.70 2.95
N ASN A 417 -23.92 -5.24 3.86
CA ASN A 417 -24.35 -6.13 4.92
C ASN A 417 -23.70 -5.78 6.25
N MET A 418 -24.28 -6.28 7.33
CA MET A 418 -23.72 -6.18 8.67
C MET A 418 -22.46 -7.04 8.79
N ALA A 419 -21.42 -6.50 9.44
CA ALA A 419 -20.26 -7.26 9.89
C ALA A 419 -19.97 -7.01 11.37
N THR A 420 -19.44 -8.02 12.05
CA THR A 420 -18.99 -7.93 13.45
C THR A 420 -17.48 -8.25 13.55
N PRO A 421 -16.82 -7.90 14.67
CA PRO A 421 -15.40 -8.20 14.87
C PRO A 421 -15.07 -9.70 14.79
N GLU A 422 -16.04 -10.57 15.09
CA GLU A 422 -15.87 -12.02 15.10
C GLU A 422 -15.94 -12.62 13.69
N GLN A 423 -16.59 -11.93 12.76
CA GLN A 423 -16.78 -12.39 11.38
C GLN A 423 -15.62 -12.02 10.46
N LEU A 424 -14.91 -10.95 10.78
CA LEU A 424 -13.85 -10.39 9.93
C LEU A 424 -12.49 -10.43 10.63
N ALA A 425 -11.42 -10.52 9.85
CA ALA A 425 -10.09 -10.29 10.39
C ALA A 425 -9.95 -8.85 10.94
N PRO A 426 -9.11 -8.61 11.97
CA PRO A 426 -9.03 -7.29 12.62
C PRO A 426 -8.78 -6.12 11.69
N ALA A 427 -7.99 -6.31 10.63
CA ALA A 427 -7.72 -5.26 9.66
C ALA A 427 -8.90 -5.02 8.70
N GLU A 428 -9.64 -6.07 8.34
CA GLU A 428 -10.86 -5.98 7.52
C GLU A 428 -11.97 -5.29 8.32
N TYR A 429 -12.17 -5.70 9.58
CA TYR A 429 -13.14 -5.04 10.43
C TYR A 429 -12.80 -3.56 10.68
N LYS A 430 -11.51 -3.22 10.85
CA LYS A 430 -11.07 -1.81 10.97
C LYS A 430 -11.50 -0.99 9.75
N LEU A 431 -11.32 -1.52 8.55
CA LEU A 431 -11.71 -0.84 7.31
C LEU A 431 -13.23 -0.79 7.16
N TYR A 432 -13.91 -1.90 7.41
CA TYR A 432 -15.38 -1.95 7.40
C TYR A 432 -16.00 -0.94 8.37
N ASN A 433 -15.49 -0.87 9.60
CA ASN A 433 -15.94 0.09 10.61
C ASN A 433 -15.76 1.55 10.16
N LEU A 434 -14.63 1.85 9.48
CA LEU A 434 -14.40 3.18 8.91
C LEU A 434 -15.46 3.52 7.84
N ILE A 435 -15.79 2.57 6.97
CA ILE A 435 -16.80 2.71 5.90
C ILE A 435 -18.21 2.85 6.49
N ALA A 436 -18.60 1.96 7.41
CA ALA A 436 -19.93 1.98 8.02
C ALA A 436 -20.18 3.27 8.81
N ARG A 437 -19.21 3.71 9.61
CA ARG A 437 -19.30 4.98 10.34
C ARG A 437 -19.33 6.19 9.42
N ARG A 438 -18.56 6.16 8.31
CA ARG A 438 -18.62 7.22 7.31
C ARG A 438 -20.00 7.30 6.65
N PHE A 439 -20.55 6.17 6.26
CA PHE A 439 -21.91 6.09 5.69
C PHE A 439 -22.95 6.74 6.62
N MET A 440 -23.00 6.31 7.88
CA MET A 440 -23.91 6.90 8.87
C MET A 440 -23.67 8.39 9.11
N ALA A 441 -22.41 8.81 9.12
CA ALA A 441 -22.03 10.22 9.29
C ALA A 441 -22.54 11.09 8.15
N THR A 442 -22.58 10.60 6.90
CA THR A 442 -23.13 11.34 5.76
C THR A 442 -24.63 11.64 5.90
N LEU A 443 -25.34 10.85 6.71
CA LEU A 443 -26.77 10.96 6.98
C LEU A 443 -27.10 11.76 8.26
N SER A 444 -26.05 12.16 8.99
CA SER A 444 -26.17 12.80 10.28
C SER A 444 -26.25 14.32 10.18
N ASP A 445 -26.66 14.97 11.26
CA ASP A 445 -26.64 16.42 11.35
C ASP A 445 -25.23 16.98 11.48
N ALA A 446 -25.07 18.24 11.16
CA ALA A 446 -23.85 18.97 11.37
C ALA A 446 -23.49 19.02 12.86
N ALA A 447 -22.21 18.90 13.15
CA ALA A 447 -21.69 19.18 14.48
C ALA A 447 -21.66 20.68 14.72
N VAL A 448 -21.95 21.11 15.95
CA VAL A 448 -21.79 22.51 16.36
C VAL A 448 -20.60 22.60 17.31
N VAL A 449 -19.61 23.34 16.88
CA VAL A 449 -18.45 23.67 17.71
C VAL A 449 -18.57 25.09 18.18
N GLU A 450 -18.50 25.29 19.47
CA GLU A 450 -18.37 26.61 20.07
C GLU A 450 -16.89 26.89 20.27
N GLY A 451 -16.34 27.78 19.45
CA GLY A 451 -15.01 28.31 19.61
C GLY A 451 -15.01 29.46 20.59
N THR A 452 -14.24 29.37 21.65
CA THR A 452 -14.00 30.46 22.60
C THR A 452 -12.60 31.00 22.33
N LYS A 453 -12.51 32.30 22.10
CA LYS A 453 -11.26 33.03 22.02
C LYS A 453 -11.22 33.98 23.21
N VAL A 454 -10.25 33.79 24.07
CA VAL A 454 -10.02 34.65 25.23
C VAL A 454 -8.75 35.46 25.00
N THR A 455 -8.86 36.74 25.17
CA THR A 455 -7.71 37.68 25.19
C THR A 455 -7.44 38.02 26.63
N LEU A 456 -6.25 37.71 27.09
CA LEU A 456 -5.73 38.07 28.41
C LEU A 456 -4.73 39.22 28.24
N GLU A 457 -4.73 40.18 29.13
CA GLU A 457 -3.82 41.30 29.09
C GLU A 457 -2.96 41.33 30.35
N VAL A 458 -1.63 41.29 30.16
CA VAL A 458 -0.64 41.39 31.21
C VAL A 458 0.18 42.65 30.96
N ASN A 459 0.00 43.70 31.77
CA ASN A 459 0.69 44.98 31.57
C ASN A 459 0.60 45.49 30.12
N GLN A 460 -0.59 45.49 29.53
CA GLN A 460 -0.90 45.87 28.13
C GLN A 460 -0.37 44.89 27.05
N GLU A 461 0.28 43.82 27.43
CA GLU A 461 0.68 42.75 26.48
C GLU A 461 -0.42 41.71 26.32
N PRO A 462 -0.93 41.49 25.10
CA PRO A 462 -2.07 40.62 24.87
C PRO A 462 -1.65 39.15 24.65
N PHE A 463 -2.25 38.24 25.38
CA PHE A 463 -2.14 36.81 25.23
C PHE A 463 -3.48 36.22 24.77
N VAL A 464 -3.46 35.37 23.74
CA VAL A 464 -4.69 34.88 23.16
C VAL A 464 -4.75 33.34 23.23
N VAL A 465 -5.70 32.84 23.96
CA VAL A 465 -5.97 31.39 23.99
C VAL A 465 -7.26 31.08 23.25
N LYS A 466 -7.27 29.98 22.54
CA LYS A 466 -8.42 29.48 21.78
C LYS A 466 -8.73 28.07 22.23
N GLY A 467 -10.00 27.84 22.55
CA GLY A 467 -10.53 26.52 22.87
C GLY A 467 -11.77 26.23 22.03
N ASP A 468 -11.91 25.03 21.59
CA ASP A 468 -13.12 24.56 20.89
C ASP A 468 -13.87 23.58 21.79
N VAL A 469 -15.13 23.83 22.04
CA VAL A 469 -16.02 22.89 22.74
C VAL A 469 -17.04 22.33 21.74
N LEU A 470 -17.14 21.01 21.70
CA LEU A 470 -18.16 20.35 20.87
C LEU A 470 -19.53 20.47 21.55
N ALA A 471 -20.23 21.55 21.24
CA ALA A 471 -21.53 21.87 21.83
C ALA A 471 -22.65 20.90 21.38
N VAL A 472 -22.63 20.51 20.10
CA VAL A 472 -23.52 19.50 19.54
C VAL A 472 -22.66 18.50 18.77
N PRO A 473 -22.59 17.24 19.21
CA PRO A 473 -21.75 16.24 18.57
C PRO A 473 -22.07 15.98 17.09
N GLY A 474 -23.38 15.92 16.75
CA GLY A 474 -23.80 15.63 15.40
C GLY A 474 -23.10 14.38 14.84
N PHE A 475 -22.66 14.43 13.58
CA PHE A 475 -21.96 13.31 12.93
C PHE A 475 -20.67 12.87 13.64
N ARG A 476 -20.05 13.71 14.46
CA ARG A 476 -18.78 13.40 15.14
C ARG A 476 -18.95 12.36 16.24
N ALA A 477 -20.14 12.17 16.77
CA ALA A 477 -20.46 11.07 17.68
C ALA A 477 -20.27 9.71 16.99
N ILE A 478 -20.57 9.66 15.70
CA ILE A 478 -20.50 8.43 14.88
C ILE A 478 -19.12 8.28 14.24
N TYR A 479 -18.56 9.38 13.74
CA TYR A 479 -17.30 9.41 12.97
C TYR A 479 -16.26 10.29 13.66
N PRO A 480 -15.58 9.76 14.70
CA PRO A 480 -14.62 10.53 15.51
C PRO A 480 -13.22 10.65 14.89
N TYR A 481 -13.09 10.33 13.60
CA TYR A 481 -11.80 10.36 12.91
C TYR A 481 -11.37 11.79 12.57
N GLY A 482 -10.06 12.04 12.69
CA GLY A 482 -9.47 13.35 12.39
C GLY A 482 -9.81 14.46 13.41
N LEU A 483 -10.30 14.10 14.60
CA LEU A 483 -10.47 15.04 15.69
C LEU A 483 -9.11 15.42 16.28
N LYS A 484 -8.86 16.73 16.40
CA LYS A 484 -7.77 17.23 17.26
C LYS A 484 -8.21 17.14 18.70
N LYS A 485 -7.27 16.86 19.60
CA LYS A 485 -7.52 17.00 21.04
C LYS A 485 -7.84 18.46 21.31
N ASN A 486 -9.00 18.73 21.89
CA ASN A 486 -9.35 20.07 22.32
C ASN A 486 -8.67 20.33 23.66
N GLU A 487 -8.03 21.50 23.78
CA GLU A 487 -7.62 22.03 25.08
C GLU A 487 -8.89 22.56 25.76
N GLN A 488 -9.16 22.10 26.96
CA GLN A 488 -10.23 22.64 27.78
C GLN A 488 -9.74 23.96 28.36
N LEU A 489 -10.52 25.01 28.17
CA LEU A 489 -10.28 26.30 28.79
C LEU A 489 -11.15 26.42 30.02
N PRO A 490 -10.68 27.11 31.09
CA PRO A 490 -11.52 27.50 32.20
C PRO A 490 -12.64 28.42 31.74
N ALA A 491 -13.73 28.48 32.49
CA ALA A 491 -14.80 29.43 32.26
C ALA A 491 -14.33 30.80 32.72
N LEU A 492 -14.04 31.67 31.76
CA LEU A 492 -13.55 33.05 32.02
C LEU A 492 -14.59 34.05 31.57
N SER A 493 -14.68 35.18 32.30
CA SER A 493 -15.56 36.30 32.02
C SER A 493 -14.73 37.58 31.76
N GLU A 494 -15.26 38.45 30.91
CA GLU A 494 -14.62 39.71 30.61
C GLU A 494 -14.52 40.57 31.86
N GLY A 495 -13.37 41.19 32.08
CA GLY A 495 -13.01 41.97 33.27
C GLY A 495 -12.53 41.13 34.46
N GLU A 496 -12.52 39.81 34.35
CA GLU A 496 -12.06 38.93 35.41
C GLU A 496 -10.52 38.94 35.53
N THR A 497 -10.02 38.81 36.75
CA THR A 497 -8.58 38.71 37.02
C THR A 497 -8.17 37.25 37.16
N VAL A 498 -7.11 36.85 36.48
CA VAL A 498 -6.49 35.51 36.55
C VAL A 498 -5.03 35.64 37.02
N THR A 499 -4.55 34.65 37.72
CA THR A 499 -3.15 34.64 38.15
C THR A 499 -2.23 34.41 36.94
N PHE A 500 -1.27 35.28 36.78
CA PHE A 500 -0.19 35.14 35.81
C PHE A 500 1.05 34.54 36.51
N LYS A 501 1.49 33.37 36.06
CA LYS A 501 2.63 32.63 36.64
C LYS A 501 3.96 32.98 35.99
N GLY A 502 3.94 33.69 34.87
CA GLY A 502 5.10 34.10 34.11
C GLY A 502 4.96 33.77 32.63
N ALA A 503 5.95 34.24 31.87
CA ALA A 503 6.01 33.97 30.44
C ALA A 503 7.35 33.30 30.06
N ILE A 504 7.32 32.51 29.02
CA ILE A 504 8.48 31.80 28.47
C ILE A 504 8.70 32.26 27.02
N LYS A 505 9.86 32.84 26.76
CA LYS A 505 10.37 33.13 25.41
C LYS A 505 11.04 31.86 24.86
N THR A 506 10.62 31.39 23.71
CA THR A 506 11.21 30.21 23.04
C THR A 506 11.64 30.58 21.63
N LYS A 507 12.91 30.36 21.32
CA LYS A 507 13.42 30.43 19.95
C LYS A 507 12.96 29.24 19.15
N LYS A 508 12.43 29.46 17.96
CA LYS A 508 12.01 28.44 16.98
C LYS A 508 12.53 28.77 15.61
N GLN A 509 12.51 27.78 14.73
CA GLN A 509 12.81 27.97 13.32
C GLN A 509 11.60 27.59 12.47
N THR A 510 11.46 28.24 11.34
CA THR A 510 10.48 27.85 10.34
C THR A 510 10.83 26.45 9.81
N GLU A 511 9.81 25.66 9.53
CA GLU A 511 9.98 24.27 9.05
C GLU A 511 9.75 24.22 7.54
N PRO A 512 10.50 23.38 6.81
CA PRO A 512 10.27 23.16 5.39
C PRO A 512 8.89 22.54 5.14
N PRO A 513 8.35 22.64 3.91
CA PRO A 513 7.07 22.01 3.57
C PRO A 513 7.09 20.53 3.90
N ALA A 514 5.99 20.01 4.43
CA ALA A 514 5.90 18.61 4.82
C ALA A 514 5.99 17.68 3.60
N ARG A 515 6.71 16.58 3.73
CA ARG A 515 6.71 15.50 2.75
C ARG A 515 5.31 14.92 2.59
N TYR A 516 5.01 14.34 1.45
CA TYR A 516 3.76 13.64 1.23
C TYR A 516 3.67 12.36 2.09
N SER A 517 2.59 12.18 2.83
CA SER A 517 2.18 10.84 3.24
C SER A 517 1.57 10.11 2.04
N GLN A 518 1.51 8.78 2.06
CA GLN A 518 0.89 8.02 0.97
C GLN A 518 -0.55 8.46 0.71
N GLY A 519 -1.33 8.74 1.76
CA GLY A 519 -2.71 9.22 1.63
C GLY A 519 -2.82 10.60 0.98
N LYS A 520 -1.89 11.52 1.28
CA LYS A 520 -1.85 12.83 0.63
C LYS A 520 -1.37 12.76 -0.80
N LEU A 521 -0.42 11.88 -1.11
CA LEU A 521 0.05 11.69 -2.48
C LEU A 521 -1.06 11.17 -3.37
N ILE A 522 -1.89 10.23 -2.91
CA ILE A 522 -3.04 9.74 -3.69
C ILE A 522 -4.04 10.86 -4.01
N GLN A 523 -4.29 11.75 -3.06
CA GLN A 523 -5.16 12.91 -3.28
C GLN A 523 -4.57 13.88 -4.30
N GLU A 524 -3.26 14.09 -4.26
CA GLU A 524 -2.59 14.97 -5.23
C GLU A 524 -2.55 14.32 -6.62
N MET A 525 -2.32 13.02 -6.72
CA MET A 525 -2.43 12.26 -7.98
C MET A 525 -3.84 12.39 -8.59
N GLU A 526 -4.90 12.28 -7.77
CA GLU A 526 -6.28 12.47 -8.26
C GLU A 526 -6.50 13.88 -8.79
N LYS A 527 -6.08 14.88 -8.05
CA LYS A 527 -6.22 16.29 -8.41
C LYS A 527 -5.51 16.63 -9.72
N LEU A 528 -4.38 15.97 -10.00
CA LEU A 528 -3.56 16.17 -11.21
C LEU A 528 -3.90 15.18 -12.33
N GLY A 529 -4.94 14.38 -12.22
CA GLY A 529 -5.30 13.40 -13.25
C GLY A 529 -4.29 12.26 -13.42
N LEU A 530 -3.41 12.02 -12.45
CA LEU A 530 -2.39 10.97 -12.51
C LEU A 530 -2.95 9.60 -12.14
N GLY A 531 -3.10 8.74 -13.11
CA GLY A 531 -3.64 7.40 -12.97
C GLY A 531 -5.12 7.38 -12.59
N THR A 532 -5.67 6.20 -12.43
CA THR A 532 -7.09 6.00 -12.15
C THR A 532 -7.34 5.52 -10.73
N LYS A 533 -8.61 5.51 -10.32
CA LYS A 533 -9.10 4.88 -9.09
C LYS A 533 -8.53 3.47 -8.86
N SER A 534 -8.29 2.72 -9.92
CA SER A 534 -7.78 1.35 -9.87
C SER A 534 -6.26 1.25 -9.74
N THR A 535 -5.49 2.26 -10.14
CA THR A 535 -4.03 2.14 -10.30
C THR A 535 -3.17 3.00 -9.40
N ARG A 536 -3.69 4.10 -8.86
CA ARG A 536 -2.87 5.03 -8.03
C ARG A 536 -2.12 4.33 -6.91
N HIS A 537 -2.77 3.43 -6.20
CA HIS A 537 -2.16 2.70 -5.09
C HIS A 537 -1.03 1.76 -5.53
N SER A 538 -1.19 1.08 -6.66
CA SER A 538 -0.17 0.17 -7.20
C SER A 538 1.04 0.91 -7.74
N ILE A 539 0.85 2.12 -8.28
CA ILE A 539 1.95 2.99 -8.71
C ILE A 539 2.81 3.39 -7.52
N ILE A 540 2.20 3.82 -6.42
CA ILE A 540 2.95 4.14 -5.20
C ILE A 540 3.69 2.90 -4.68
N GLU A 541 3.02 1.74 -4.59
CA GLU A 541 3.66 0.48 -4.18
C GLU A 541 4.83 0.10 -5.11
N ARG A 542 4.70 0.38 -6.42
CA ARG A 542 5.78 0.16 -7.39
C ARG A 542 6.98 1.05 -7.14
N LEU A 543 6.80 2.34 -6.81
CA LEU A 543 7.90 3.25 -6.48
C LEU A 543 8.74 2.74 -5.29
N TYR A 544 8.08 2.19 -4.25
CA TYR A 544 8.78 1.53 -3.14
C TYR A 544 9.50 0.25 -3.58
N THR A 545 8.85 -0.56 -4.41
CA THR A 545 9.42 -1.84 -4.89
C THR A 545 10.70 -1.62 -5.70
N VAL A 546 10.72 -0.61 -6.56
CA VAL A 546 11.91 -0.27 -7.37
C VAL A 546 12.91 0.61 -6.62
N LYS A 547 12.62 0.93 -5.36
CA LYS A 547 13.47 1.71 -4.46
C LYS A 547 13.73 3.15 -4.91
N TYR A 548 12.80 3.76 -5.61
CA TYR A 548 12.88 5.19 -5.93
C TYR A 548 12.45 6.04 -4.77
N VAL A 549 11.66 5.49 -3.86
CA VAL A 549 11.20 6.14 -2.64
C VAL A 549 11.32 5.22 -1.44
N GLN A 550 11.37 5.81 -0.26
CA GLN A 550 11.41 5.13 1.03
C GLN A 550 10.58 5.89 2.07
N ASN A 551 10.40 5.28 3.24
CA ASN A 551 9.73 5.85 4.42
C ASN A 551 8.26 6.26 4.19
N ASP A 552 7.59 6.67 5.26
CA ASP A 552 6.29 7.35 5.25
C ASP A 552 6.29 8.32 6.46
N PRO A 553 6.28 9.61 6.24
CA PRO A 553 6.13 10.34 4.97
C PRO A 553 7.19 9.99 3.91
N ILE A 554 6.76 10.06 2.63
CA ILE A 554 7.53 9.57 1.48
C ILE A 554 8.77 10.44 1.23
N GLU A 555 9.89 9.78 1.08
CA GLU A 555 11.19 10.37 0.81
C GLU A 555 11.78 9.76 -0.46
N PRO A 556 12.23 10.55 -1.45
CA PRO A 556 12.89 10.01 -2.62
C PRO A 556 14.31 9.54 -2.28
N SER A 557 14.77 8.46 -2.93
CA SER A 557 16.17 8.05 -2.90
C SER A 557 17.00 8.93 -3.84
N GLN A 558 18.34 8.90 -3.71
CA GLN A 558 19.22 9.60 -4.66
C GLN A 558 19.01 9.08 -6.08
N LEU A 559 18.78 7.76 -6.22
CA LEU A 559 18.42 7.18 -7.50
C LEU A 559 17.10 7.72 -8.05
N GLY A 560 16.07 7.88 -7.20
CA GLY A 560 14.79 8.47 -7.60
C GLY A 560 14.95 9.91 -8.08
N ILE A 561 15.77 10.69 -7.39
CA ILE A 561 16.11 12.07 -7.78
C ILE A 561 16.84 12.08 -9.13
N ALA A 562 17.89 11.26 -9.30
CA ALA A 562 18.68 11.22 -10.53
C ALA A 562 17.86 10.76 -11.74
N VAL A 563 16.91 9.82 -11.56
CA VAL A 563 16.00 9.43 -12.64
C VAL A 563 15.14 10.61 -13.10
N ILE A 564 14.61 11.39 -12.17
CA ILE A 564 13.78 12.56 -12.51
C ILE A 564 14.61 13.69 -13.09
N ASP A 565 15.83 13.90 -12.62
CA ASP A 565 16.74 14.92 -13.15
C ASP A 565 17.12 14.62 -14.59
N ALA A 566 17.51 13.37 -14.86
CA ALA A 566 17.87 12.94 -16.20
C ALA A 566 16.68 13.00 -17.17
N LEU A 567 15.52 12.46 -16.76
CA LEU A 567 14.32 12.50 -17.60
C LEU A 567 13.77 13.93 -17.73
N GLY A 568 13.78 14.73 -16.67
CA GLY A 568 13.33 16.12 -16.72
C GLY A 568 14.18 17.01 -17.64
N LYS A 569 15.50 16.70 -17.77
CA LYS A 569 16.43 17.41 -18.66
C LYS A 569 16.24 17.01 -20.12
N PHE A 570 16.13 15.73 -20.41
CA PHE A 570 16.19 15.19 -21.77
C PHE A 570 14.84 14.68 -22.31
N ALA A 571 13.84 14.48 -21.46
CA ALA A 571 12.50 14.06 -21.82
C ALA A 571 11.45 14.69 -20.86
N PRO A 572 11.29 16.01 -20.87
CA PRO A 572 10.51 16.74 -19.85
C PRO A 572 9.03 16.32 -19.81
N HIS A 573 8.43 15.95 -20.93
CA HIS A 573 7.03 15.52 -20.95
C HIS A 573 6.82 14.19 -20.20
N VAL A 574 7.84 13.33 -20.14
CA VAL A 574 7.77 12.07 -19.38
C VAL A 574 7.62 12.33 -17.88
N THR A 575 8.10 13.47 -17.38
CA THR A 575 8.01 13.86 -15.97
C THR A 575 6.81 14.76 -15.67
N SER A 576 6.13 15.27 -16.71
CA SER A 576 4.99 16.19 -16.56
C SER A 576 3.70 15.44 -16.23
N PRO A 577 2.95 15.89 -15.19
CA PRO A 577 1.59 15.44 -14.96
C PRO A 577 0.65 15.71 -16.13
N ASP A 578 0.79 16.84 -16.81
CA ASP A 578 -0.14 17.31 -17.84
C ASP A 578 -0.22 16.34 -19.03
N MET A 579 0.93 15.83 -19.50
CA MET A 579 0.97 14.83 -20.56
C MET A 579 0.13 13.59 -20.20
N THR A 580 0.27 13.12 -18.97
CA THR A 580 -0.48 11.96 -18.49
C THR A 580 -1.97 12.26 -18.36
N ALA A 581 -2.33 13.45 -17.87
CA ALA A 581 -3.73 13.88 -17.74
C ALA A 581 -4.40 13.98 -19.12
N ASN A 582 -3.72 14.58 -20.09
CA ASN A 582 -4.22 14.69 -21.47
C ASN A 582 -4.49 13.32 -22.12
N LEU A 583 -3.57 12.36 -21.95
CA LEU A 583 -3.78 10.98 -22.44
C LEU A 583 -4.94 10.28 -21.71
N GLU A 584 -5.15 10.54 -20.41
CA GLU A 584 -6.33 10.01 -19.68
C GLU A 584 -7.65 10.64 -20.19
N GLU A 585 -7.65 11.91 -20.57
CA GLU A 585 -8.80 12.56 -21.20
C GLU A 585 -9.09 11.97 -22.58
N GLU A 586 -8.07 11.78 -23.42
CA GLU A 586 -8.21 11.11 -24.72
C GLU A 586 -8.79 9.69 -24.58
N MET A 587 -8.31 8.91 -23.60
CA MET A 587 -8.90 7.59 -23.33
C MET A 587 -10.32 7.67 -22.79
N THR A 588 -10.69 8.75 -22.10
CA THR A 588 -12.06 9.00 -21.67
C THR A 588 -12.95 9.36 -22.88
N SER A 589 -12.41 10.06 -23.86
CA SER A 589 -13.10 10.35 -25.13
C SER A 589 -13.38 9.07 -25.94
N ILE A 590 -12.51 8.07 -25.88
CA ILE A 590 -12.79 6.74 -26.48
C ILE A 590 -14.00 6.11 -25.76
N ALA A 591 -14.03 6.12 -24.43
CA ALA A 591 -15.14 5.56 -23.66
C ALA A 591 -16.46 6.28 -23.95
N ALA A 592 -16.42 7.57 -24.28
CA ALA A 592 -17.57 8.36 -24.71
C ALA A 592 -17.94 8.15 -26.18
N GLY A 593 -17.16 7.41 -26.98
CA GLY A 593 -17.37 7.18 -28.41
C GLY A 593 -17.02 8.38 -29.29
N SER A 594 -16.29 9.38 -28.78
CA SER A 594 -15.92 10.60 -29.52
C SER A 594 -14.52 10.55 -30.16
N SER A 595 -13.71 9.54 -29.83
CA SER A 595 -12.38 9.30 -30.43
C SER A 595 -12.17 7.82 -30.71
N ALA A 596 -11.33 7.50 -31.70
CA ALA A 596 -10.96 6.13 -32.02
C ALA A 596 -9.72 5.70 -31.20
N LYS A 597 -9.67 4.42 -30.83
CA LYS A 597 -8.52 3.83 -30.11
C LYS A 597 -7.20 4.06 -30.86
N GLU A 598 -7.20 3.80 -32.15
CA GLU A 598 -6.02 3.86 -33.02
C GLU A 598 -5.40 5.26 -33.06
N GLU A 599 -6.22 6.29 -33.07
CA GLU A 599 -5.78 7.69 -33.06
C GLU A 599 -5.05 8.03 -31.76
N VAL A 600 -5.64 7.68 -30.63
CA VAL A 600 -5.08 7.96 -29.31
C VAL A 600 -3.77 7.17 -29.08
N VAL A 601 -3.74 5.90 -29.46
CA VAL A 601 -2.53 5.07 -29.35
C VAL A 601 -1.42 5.60 -30.26
N THR A 602 -1.77 6.03 -31.48
CA THR A 602 -0.80 6.61 -32.42
C THR A 602 -0.24 7.93 -31.91
N HIS A 603 -1.10 8.84 -31.44
CA HIS A 603 -0.67 10.09 -30.80
C HIS A 603 0.29 9.83 -29.63
N SER A 604 -0.03 8.88 -28.78
CA SER A 604 0.82 8.47 -27.66
C SER A 604 2.19 7.92 -28.09
N ARG A 605 2.25 7.15 -29.20
CA ARG A 605 3.50 6.65 -29.80
C ARG A 605 4.36 7.78 -30.32
N ASP A 606 3.77 8.75 -31.00
CA ASP A 606 4.47 9.90 -31.55
C ASP A 606 5.06 10.81 -30.46
N LEU A 607 4.34 11.00 -29.36
CA LEU A 607 4.86 11.68 -28.18
C LEU A 607 6.09 10.96 -27.62
N LEU A 608 6.00 9.65 -27.40
CA LEU A 608 7.10 8.87 -26.87
C LEU A 608 8.30 8.84 -27.82
N ALA A 609 8.07 8.76 -29.14
CA ALA A 609 9.14 8.78 -30.14
C ALA A 609 9.94 10.08 -30.10
N LYS A 610 9.27 11.22 -29.91
CA LYS A 610 9.94 12.54 -29.76
C LYS A 610 10.82 12.56 -28.51
N GLU A 611 10.30 12.10 -27.37
CA GLU A 611 11.06 12.04 -26.13
C GLU A 611 12.26 11.10 -26.24
N LEU A 612 12.08 9.94 -26.87
CA LEU A 612 13.15 8.96 -27.06
C LEU A 612 14.25 9.47 -28.01
N ALA A 613 13.88 10.24 -29.01
CA ALA A 613 14.84 10.87 -29.95
C ALA A 613 15.80 11.84 -29.22
N ASN A 614 15.33 12.46 -28.15
CA ASN A 614 16.16 13.33 -27.31
C ASN A 614 16.97 12.51 -26.27
N LEU A 615 16.41 11.42 -25.74
CA LEU A 615 17.05 10.62 -24.69
C LEU A 615 18.24 9.80 -25.21
N ILE A 616 18.15 9.20 -26.40
CA ILE A 616 19.19 8.29 -26.92
C ILE A 616 20.55 8.97 -27.06
N PRO A 617 20.67 10.18 -27.67
CA PRO A 617 21.96 10.85 -27.80
C PRO A 617 22.64 11.18 -26.45
N HIS A 618 21.84 11.36 -25.39
CA HIS A 618 22.33 11.73 -24.04
C HIS A 618 22.43 10.51 -23.10
N SER A 619 22.45 9.32 -23.66
CA SER A 619 22.46 8.08 -22.85
C SER A 619 23.66 7.94 -21.90
N GLU A 620 24.84 8.43 -22.26
CA GLU A 620 26.02 8.41 -21.39
C GLU A 620 25.88 9.39 -20.21
N GLU A 621 25.37 10.62 -20.43
CA GLU A 621 25.10 11.56 -19.34
C GLU A 621 24.07 11.00 -18.35
N VAL A 622 23.01 10.37 -18.86
CA VAL A 622 22.02 9.68 -18.02
C VAL A 622 22.65 8.55 -17.22
N LYS A 623 23.56 7.78 -17.83
CA LYS A 623 24.28 6.68 -17.19
C LYS A 623 25.14 7.17 -16.02
N GLU A 624 25.96 8.19 -16.24
CA GLU A 624 26.82 8.78 -15.22
C GLU A 624 25.97 9.22 -14.00
N ALA A 625 24.93 10.02 -14.24
CA ALA A 625 24.04 10.46 -13.17
C ALA A 625 23.40 9.32 -12.38
N LEU A 626 22.97 8.24 -13.05
CA LEU A 626 22.36 7.09 -12.39
C LEU A 626 23.41 6.24 -11.64
N VAL A 627 24.63 6.12 -12.14
CA VAL A 627 25.72 5.39 -11.46
C VAL A 627 26.09 6.10 -10.17
N ASP A 628 26.29 7.41 -10.24
CA ASP A 628 26.65 8.22 -9.07
C ASP A 628 25.55 8.19 -8.00
N ALA A 629 24.28 8.28 -8.42
CA ALA A 629 23.16 8.21 -7.49
C ALA A 629 23.06 6.84 -6.78
N VAL A 630 23.34 5.74 -7.49
CA VAL A 630 23.33 4.42 -6.85
C VAL A 630 24.52 4.25 -5.91
N ALA A 631 25.67 4.81 -6.25
CA ALA A 631 26.81 4.83 -5.35
C ALA A 631 26.47 5.62 -4.07
N ALA A 632 25.80 6.78 -4.23
CA ALA A 632 25.34 7.61 -3.11
C ALA A 632 24.30 6.90 -2.22
N ASP A 633 23.29 6.23 -2.81
CA ASP A 633 22.31 5.44 -2.05
C ASP A 633 22.93 4.23 -1.32
N ALA A 634 24.04 3.70 -1.83
CA ALA A 634 24.74 2.59 -1.23
C ALA A 634 25.80 3.04 -0.21
N TYR A 635 26.14 4.31 -0.17
CA TYR A 635 27.21 4.85 0.68
C TYR A 635 26.91 4.64 2.17
N VAL A 636 27.92 4.21 2.90
CA VAL A 636 27.87 3.99 4.35
C VAL A 636 28.85 4.88 5.10
N GLY A 637 30.00 5.14 4.50
CA GLY A 637 31.06 5.95 5.08
C GLY A 637 32.41 5.64 4.45
N PRO A 638 33.50 6.29 4.90
CA PRO A 638 34.83 6.03 4.37
C PRO A 638 35.41 4.70 4.86
N CYS A 639 36.15 4.01 4.01
CA CYS A 639 36.87 2.78 4.36
C CYS A 639 38.09 3.12 5.25
N PRO A 640 38.24 2.46 6.41
CA PRO A 640 39.36 2.72 7.33
C PRO A 640 40.72 2.30 6.77
N LYS A 641 40.75 1.42 5.77
CA LYS A 641 42.01 0.90 5.18
C LYS A 641 42.50 1.74 4.01
N CYS A 642 41.61 2.19 3.12
CA CYS A 642 42.02 2.85 1.88
C CYS A 642 41.35 4.21 1.63
N GLY A 643 40.48 4.67 2.51
CA GLY A 643 39.76 5.94 2.40
C GLY A 643 38.61 5.97 1.35
N LYS A 644 38.53 4.97 0.45
CA LYS A 644 37.42 4.87 -0.52
C LYS A 644 36.10 4.52 0.16
N ASP A 645 34.98 4.66 -0.52
CA ASP A 645 33.65 4.43 0.03
C ASP A 645 33.40 3.01 0.48
N LEU A 646 32.82 2.85 1.66
CA LEU A 646 32.13 1.65 2.08
C LEU A 646 30.70 1.68 1.55
N GLN A 647 30.26 0.61 0.91
CA GLN A 647 28.97 0.52 0.25
C GLN A 647 28.17 -0.70 0.66
N LEU A 648 26.84 -0.53 0.77
CA LEU A 648 25.91 -1.63 0.91
C LEU A 648 25.88 -2.46 -0.39
N ARG A 649 26.28 -3.71 -0.31
CA ARG A 649 26.34 -4.66 -1.44
C ARG A 649 25.54 -5.93 -1.15
N THR A 650 25.12 -6.61 -2.21
CA THR A 650 24.46 -7.92 -2.11
C THR A 650 25.34 -8.98 -2.73
N SER A 651 25.65 -10.02 -1.97
CA SER A 651 26.40 -11.17 -2.46
C SER A 651 25.59 -11.92 -3.51
N GLN A 652 26.14 -12.11 -4.69
CA GLN A 652 25.50 -12.90 -5.75
C GLN A 652 25.31 -14.36 -5.36
N LYS A 653 26.26 -14.90 -4.60
CA LYS A 653 26.31 -16.31 -4.19
C LYS A 653 25.32 -16.64 -3.07
N THR A 654 25.22 -15.77 -2.07
CA THR A 654 24.40 -16.02 -0.87
C THR A 654 23.12 -15.17 -0.81
N ARG A 655 23.00 -14.18 -1.69
CA ARG A 655 21.95 -13.15 -1.70
C ARG A 655 21.82 -12.38 -0.37
N SER A 656 22.86 -12.46 0.48
CA SER A 656 22.92 -11.68 1.72
C SER A 656 23.54 -10.32 1.47
N MET A 657 23.05 -9.31 2.21
CA MET A 657 23.65 -7.98 2.22
C MET A 657 24.91 -7.96 3.08
N PHE A 658 25.88 -7.16 2.68
CA PHE A 658 27.12 -6.89 3.42
C PHE A 658 27.59 -5.48 3.07
N ILE A 659 28.48 -4.90 3.86
CA ILE A 659 29.18 -3.68 3.53
C ILE A 659 30.52 -4.08 2.92
N GLY A 660 30.85 -3.54 1.75
CA GLY A 660 32.12 -3.78 1.06
C GLY A 660 32.75 -2.49 0.58
N CYS A 661 34.10 -2.47 0.57
CA CYS A 661 34.83 -1.33 0.06
C CYS A 661 34.67 -1.19 -1.47
N ALA A 662 34.53 0.04 -1.96
CA ALA A 662 34.52 0.35 -3.39
C ALA A 662 35.89 0.12 -4.05
N GLY A 663 36.97 0.02 -3.26
CA GLY A 663 38.30 -0.27 -3.73
C GLY A 663 38.60 -1.74 -4.05
N TRP A 664 37.59 -2.63 -4.01
CA TRP A 664 37.76 -4.01 -4.44
C TRP A 664 38.18 -4.09 -5.93
N PRO A 665 39.16 -4.98 -6.32
CA PRO A 665 39.83 -6.01 -5.50
C PRO A 665 41.01 -5.53 -4.67
N ASP A 666 41.53 -4.33 -4.84
CA ASP A 666 42.71 -3.82 -4.17
C ASP A 666 42.51 -3.66 -2.64
N CYS A 667 41.27 -3.45 -2.22
CA CYS A 667 40.92 -3.38 -0.81
C CYS A 667 39.80 -4.38 -0.51
N ASP A 668 40.09 -5.31 0.39
CA ASP A 668 39.27 -6.47 0.77
C ASP A 668 38.33 -6.21 1.98
N VAL A 669 38.26 -4.97 2.47
CA VAL A 669 37.47 -4.62 3.65
C VAL A 669 36.01 -4.92 3.45
N THR A 670 35.46 -5.77 4.31
CA THR A 670 34.04 -6.14 4.32
C THR A 670 33.50 -6.26 5.73
N TYR A 671 32.21 -5.86 5.93
CA TYR A 671 31.52 -6.03 7.19
C TYR A 671 30.23 -6.79 6.98
N PRO A 672 29.95 -7.83 7.80
CA PRO A 672 28.71 -8.58 7.73
C PRO A 672 27.54 -7.75 8.25
N LEU A 673 26.36 -7.97 7.68
CA LEU A 673 25.14 -7.28 8.10
C LEU A 673 24.10 -8.25 8.70
N PRO A 674 23.39 -7.83 9.74
CA PRO A 674 22.27 -8.59 10.28
C PRO A 674 21.10 -8.62 9.30
N LYS A 675 20.19 -9.59 9.46
CA LYS A 675 18.95 -9.65 8.71
C LYS A 675 18.00 -8.54 9.14
N GLY A 676 17.45 -7.82 8.18
CA GLY A 676 16.51 -6.72 8.39
C GLY A 676 16.65 -5.65 7.34
N LYS A 677 15.84 -4.59 7.47
CA LYS A 677 16.03 -3.35 6.70
C LYS A 677 17.24 -2.63 7.29
N ILE A 678 18.23 -2.36 6.46
CA ILE A 678 19.46 -1.64 6.83
C ILE A 678 19.36 -0.22 6.26
N GLU A 679 19.67 0.74 7.10
CA GLU A 679 19.74 2.16 6.76
C GLU A 679 21.08 2.71 7.28
N ALA A 680 21.91 3.24 6.40
CA ALA A 680 23.14 3.90 6.79
C ALA A 680 22.82 5.20 7.51
N LEU A 681 23.55 5.48 8.59
CA LEU A 681 23.42 6.73 9.34
C LEU A 681 24.62 7.64 9.03
N GLN A 682 24.40 8.95 9.04
CA GLN A 682 25.49 9.91 8.89
C GLN A 682 26.35 10.05 10.16
N GLU A 683 25.78 9.61 11.27
CA GLU A 683 26.45 9.66 12.58
C GLU A 683 27.53 8.59 12.67
N LYS A 684 28.66 8.98 13.25
CA LYS A 684 29.76 8.07 13.53
C LYS A 684 29.63 7.49 14.93
N CYS A 685 30.15 6.29 15.11
CA CYS A 685 30.22 5.66 16.42
C CYS A 685 31.10 6.50 17.36
N SER A 686 30.57 6.86 18.52
CA SER A 686 31.28 7.66 19.52
C SER A 686 32.51 6.97 20.10
N THR A 687 32.58 5.63 20.05
CA THR A 687 33.65 4.83 20.63
C THR A 687 34.78 4.57 19.63
N CYS A 688 34.47 4.21 18.38
CA CYS A 688 35.50 3.81 17.40
C CYS A 688 35.54 4.68 16.14
N GLY A 689 34.64 5.67 16.00
CA GLY A 689 34.61 6.59 14.85
C GLY A 689 34.09 5.96 13.55
N MET A 690 33.75 4.68 13.55
CA MET A 690 33.22 3.97 12.38
C MET A 690 31.76 4.38 12.08
N PRO A 691 31.30 4.27 10.82
CA PRO A 691 29.93 4.51 10.48
C PRO A 691 28.94 3.68 11.30
N GLN A 692 27.75 4.18 11.48
CA GLN A 692 26.65 3.49 12.13
C GLN A 692 25.55 3.13 11.14
N ILE A 693 24.83 2.06 11.44
CA ILE A 693 23.66 1.62 10.68
C ILE A 693 22.46 1.44 11.60
N LYS A 694 21.29 1.77 11.10
CA LYS A 694 20.02 1.44 11.75
C LYS A 694 19.45 0.16 11.14
N VAL A 695 19.18 -0.78 12.01
CA VAL A 695 18.66 -2.10 11.63
C VAL A 695 17.24 -2.25 12.12
N THR A 696 16.31 -2.45 11.20
CA THR A 696 14.90 -2.73 11.52
C THR A 696 14.59 -4.17 11.11
N ALA A 697 14.46 -5.05 12.08
CA ALA A 697 14.09 -6.43 11.84
C ALA A 697 12.57 -6.62 12.04
N PHE A 698 12.02 -7.67 11.42
CA PHE A 698 10.60 -7.98 11.53
C PHE A 698 10.18 -8.15 13.00
N ARG A 699 9.17 -7.40 13.43
CA ARG A 699 8.61 -7.40 14.80
C ARG A 699 9.60 -7.01 15.91
N SER A 700 10.65 -6.26 15.60
CA SER A 700 11.56 -5.71 16.60
C SER A 700 11.67 -4.20 16.48
N LYS A 701 12.04 -3.54 17.59
CA LYS A 701 12.33 -2.11 17.58
C LYS A 701 13.59 -1.87 16.73
N PRO A 702 13.67 -0.76 15.98
CA PRO A 702 14.89 -0.36 15.29
C PRO A 702 16.06 -0.27 16.27
N ARG A 703 17.24 -0.68 15.83
CA ARG A 703 18.49 -0.59 16.62
C ARG A 703 19.55 0.10 15.80
N VAL A 704 20.34 0.95 16.44
CA VAL A 704 21.54 1.54 15.88
C VAL A 704 22.71 0.66 16.25
N LEU A 705 23.53 0.30 15.26
CA LEU A 705 24.70 -0.56 15.42
C LEU A 705 25.89 0.09 14.74
N CYS A 706 27.08 -0.03 15.34
CA CYS A 706 28.34 0.22 14.65
C CYS A 706 28.54 -0.83 13.55
N ILE A 707 29.10 -0.46 12.41
CA ILE A 707 29.40 -1.43 11.33
C ILE A 707 30.51 -2.40 11.71
N ASP A 708 31.41 -1.99 12.63
CA ASP A 708 32.44 -2.86 13.15
C ASP A 708 31.84 -3.85 14.16
N PRO A 709 31.82 -5.16 13.84
CA PRO A 709 31.27 -6.17 14.73
C PRO A 709 31.97 -6.28 16.09
N GLU A 710 33.23 -5.90 16.14
CA GLU A 710 34.05 -6.00 17.36
C GLU A 710 33.95 -4.74 18.24
N CYS A 711 33.29 -3.70 17.79
CA CYS A 711 33.12 -2.46 18.56
C CYS A 711 32.39 -2.71 19.88
N GLU A 712 32.89 -2.07 20.95
CA GLU A 712 32.29 -2.16 22.30
C GLU A 712 30.78 -1.77 22.31
N THR A 713 30.37 -0.82 21.48
CA THR A 713 28.96 -0.41 21.40
C THR A 713 28.01 -1.51 20.88
N ASN A 714 28.56 -2.53 20.21
CA ASN A 714 27.81 -3.69 19.71
C ASN A 714 27.79 -4.86 20.72
N LYS A 715 28.66 -4.80 21.74
CA LYS A 715 28.71 -5.83 22.78
C LYS A 715 27.54 -5.63 23.73
N GLU A 716 26.70 -6.61 23.86
CA GLU A 716 25.75 -6.69 24.96
C GLU A 716 26.45 -7.33 26.18
N PRO A 717 26.13 -6.91 27.40
CA PRO A 717 26.71 -7.54 28.57
C PRO A 717 26.40 -9.05 28.55
N ASP A 718 27.42 -9.84 28.85
CA ASP A 718 27.25 -11.29 28.97
C ASP A 718 26.19 -11.62 30.02
N LEU A 719 25.19 -12.40 29.64
CA LEU A 719 24.17 -12.88 30.55
C LEU A 719 24.49 -14.29 30.98
N VAL A 720 24.83 -14.47 32.26
CA VAL A 720 24.97 -15.79 32.86
C VAL A 720 23.60 -16.42 32.98
N VAL A 721 23.42 -17.58 32.37
CA VAL A 721 22.12 -18.29 32.35
C VAL A 721 22.05 -19.48 33.29
N GLY A 722 23.18 -19.88 33.85
CA GLY A 722 23.28 -20.96 34.83
C GLY A 722 24.56 -21.79 34.68
N MET A 723 24.62 -22.88 35.40
CA MET A 723 25.78 -23.79 35.35
C MET A 723 25.74 -24.71 34.13
N CYS A 724 26.92 -25.08 33.62
CA CYS A 724 27.02 -26.03 32.52
C CYS A 724 26.77 -27.48 33.03
N PRO A 725 25.73 -28.18 32.53
CA PRO A 725 25.44 -29.54 32.97
C PRO A 725 26.61 -30.51 32.66
N THR A 726 27.19 -30.41 31.46
CA THR A 726 28.29 -31.29 31.05
C THR A 726 29.55 -31.11 31.89
N CYS A 727 29.91 -29.89 32.30
CA CYS A 727 31.01 -29.62 33.19
C CYS A 727 30.71 -30.08 34.60
N ALA A 728 29.46 -29.92 35.07
CA ALA A 728 29.04 -30.37 36.38
C ALA A 728 29.13 -31.90 36.51
N GLU A 729 28.75 -32.66 35.49
CA GLU A 729 28.93 -34.12 35.42
C GLU A 729 30.42 -34.55 35.51
N GLN A 730 31.35 -33.69 35.07
CA GLN A 730 32.77 -33.91 35.17
C GLN A 730 33.42 -33.35 36.44
N GLY A 731 32.58 -32.87 37.39
CA GLY A 731 33.05 -32.25 38.61
C GLY A 731 33.67 -30.87 38.47
N LYS A 732 33.55 -30.24 37.28
CA LYS A 732 34.07 -28.91 36.99
C LYS A 732 32.97 -27.84 37.16
N LYS A 733 33.30 -26.70 37.75
CA LYS A 733 32.43 -25.54 37.85
C LYS A 733 32.67 -24.65 36.64
N ALA A 734 31.69 -24.52 35.74
CA ALA A 734 31.73 -23.62 34.59
C ALA A 734 30.31 -23.05 34.30
N GLN A 735 30.24 -21.80 33.92
CA GLN A 735 29.01 -21.12 33.63
C GLN A 735 28.60 -21.22 32.16
N LEU A 736 27.32 -21.23 31.89
CA LEU A 736 26.73 -21.05 30.58
C LEU A 736 26.39 -19.58 30.41
N ILE A 737 26.93 -18.97 29.37
CA ILE A 737 26.79 -17.55 29.11
C ILE A 737 26.06 -17.36 27.77
N ALA A 738 25.01 -16.53 27.79
CA ALA A 738 24.33 -16.09 26.56
C ALA A 738 25.14 -14.95 25.95
N ARG A 739 25.58 -15.16 24.72
CA ARG A 739 26.41 -14.24 23.93
C ARG A 739 25.87 -14.05 22.55
N LYS A 740 26.30 -12.99 21.86
CA LYS A 740 26.09 -12.81 20.43
C LYS A 740 27.36 -13.17 19.65
N ASN A 741 27.20 -13.87 18.56
CA ASN A 741 28.29 -14.04 17.60
C ASN A 741 28.56 -12.71 16.90
N PRO A 742 29.79 -12.15 16.98
CA PRO A 742 30.09 -10.82 16.45
C PRO A 742 29.89 -10.73 14.92
N ARG A 743 30.15 -11.84 14.19
CA ARG A 743 30.02 -11.87 12.73
C ARG A 743 28.57 -12.05 12.25
N THR A 744 27.78 -12.89 12.92
CA THR A 744 26.41 -13.24 12.48
C THR A 744 25.33 -12.50 13.26
N LEU A 745 25.70 -11.87 14.37
CA LEU A 745 24.83 -11.22 15.37
C LEU A 745 23.76 -12.15 15.95
N LYS A 746 23.92 -13.46 15.77
CA LYS A 746 23.02 -14.45 16.32
C LYS A 746 23.32 -14.69 17.79
N ARG A 747 22.27 -14.75 18.62
CA ARG A 747 22.39 -15.11 20.03
C ARG A 747 22.50 -16.61 20.20
N PHE A 748 23.34 -17.01 21.12
CA PHE A 748 23.55 -18.40 21.52
C PHE A 748 24.02 -18.46 22.97
N ILE A 749 23.87 -19.60 23.60
CA ILE A 749 24.50 -19.91 24.90
C ILE A 749 25.74 -20.73 24.66
N ARG A 750 26.82 -20.41 25.36
CA ARG A 750 28.10 -21.13 25.30
C ARG A 750 28.67 -21.30 26.71
N CYS A 751 29.23 -22.46 26.97
CA CYS A 751 30.00 -22.72 28.20
C CYS A 751 31.27 -21.91 28.21
N GLU A 752 31.73 -21.46 29.38
CA GLU A 752 33.03 -20.85 29.56
C GLU A 752 34.17 -21.80 29.11
N ASN A 753 34.05 -23.08 29.44
CA ASN A 753 35.00 -24.14 29.05
C ASN A 753 34.59 -24.84 27.75
N TYR A 754 34.06 -24.08 26.78
CA TYR A 754 33.51 -24.65 25.55
C TYR A 754 34.55 -25.47 24.76
N ASP A 755 35.80 -25.07 24.80
CA ASP A 755 36.84 -25.74 24.01
C ASP A 755 37.07 -27.16 24.49
N GLU A 756 36.78 -27.45 25.77
CA GLU A 756 36.81 -28.77 26.35
C GLU A 756 35.44 -29.48 26.28
N CYS A 757 34.38 -28.87 26.78
CA CYS A 757 33.12 -29.54 26.95
C CYS A 757 32.18 -29.47 25.74
N LYS A 758 32.45 -28.58 24.76
CA LYS A 758 31.67 -28.36 23.55
C LYS A 758 30.18 -28.02 23.77
N THR A 759 29.81 -27.65 25.00
CA THR A 759 28.40 -27.36 25.33
C THR A 759 27.99 -25.96 24.88
N GLY A 760 27.03 -25.90 23.97
CA GLY A 760 26.43 -24.65 23.46
C GLY A 760 25.04 -24.89 22.94
N TYR A 761 24.18 -23.87 23.11
CA TYR A 761 22.77 -23.95 22.73
C TYR A 761 22.36 -22.75 21.87
N PRO A 762 21.67 -22.95 20.75
CA PRO A 762 21.10 -21.85 20.00
C PRO A 762 19.93 -21.23 20.75
N LEU A 763 19.72 -19.93 20.55
CA LEU A 763 18.63 -19.15 21.14
C LEU A 763 17.69 -18.57 20.08
N PRO A 764 16.43 -18.31 20.46
CA PRO A 764 15.56 -17.49 19.63
C PRO A 764 16.17 -16.12 19.37
N GLN A 765 16.12 -15.64 18.12
CA GLN A 765 16.79 -14.41 17.70
C GLN A 765 15.93 -13.14 17.90
N TYR A 766 14.82 -13.25 18.64
CA TYR A 766 13.85 -12.18 18.94
C TYR A 766 13.41 -12.21 20.41
N GLY A 767 12.89 -11.11 20.92
CA GLY A 767 12.45 -10.96 22.30
C GLY A 767 13.60 -10.69 23.30
N ALA A 768 13.28 -10.18 24.47
CA ALA A 768 14.24 -9.99 25.55
C ALA A 768 14.52 -11.33 26.24
N LEU A 769 15.81 -11.62 26.53
CA LEU A 769 16.23 -12.84 27.20
C LEU A 769 16.44 -12.57 28.68
N THR A 770 15.91 -13.45 29.53
CA THR A 770 16.09 -13.42 30.98
C THR A 770 16.52 -14.81 31.45
N ALA A 771 17.56 -14.89 32.27
CA ALA A 771 17.95 -16.12 32.94
C ALA A 771 16.92 -16.49 34.01
N THR A 772 16.81 -17.78 34.30
CA THR A 772 16.02 -18.29 35.44
C THR A 772 16.93 -19.14 36.35
N GLU A 773 16.52 -19.31 37.59
CA GLU A 773 17.23 -20.23 38.50
C GLU A 773 16.86 -21.69 38.24
N GLU A 774 15.92 -21.95 37.35
CA GLU A 774 15.40 -23.30 37.09
C GLU A 774 16.25 -24.03 36.04
N VAL A 775 16.38 -25.33 36.25
CA VAL A 775 17.01 -26.26 35.31
C VAL A 775 15.96 -27.17 34.66
N CYS A 776 16.24 -27.63 33.46
CA CYS A 776 15.36 -28.55 32.76
C CYS A 776 15.41 -29.93 33.40
N GLU A 777 14.28 -30.46 33.83
CA GLU A 777 14.14 -31.79 34.48
C GLU A 777 14.64 -32.95 33.60
N HIS A 778 14.62 -32.78 32.27
CA HIS A 778 14.96 -33.82 31.31
C HIS A 778 16.44 -33.83 30.88
N CYS A 779 17.15 -32.70 30.97
CA CYS A 779 18.53 -32.62 30.45
C CYS A 779 19.46 -31.70 31.25
N GLY A 780 19.04 -31.23 32.44
CA GLY A 780 19.85 -30.40 33.34
C GLY A 780 20.26 -29.01 32.79
N ALA A 781 19.90 -28.68 31.55
CA ALA A 781 20.23 -27.37 30.98
C ALA A 781 19.43 -26.22 31.66
N PRO A 782 20.06 -25.05 31.96
CA PRO A 782 19.36 -23.92 32.52
C PRO A 782 18.18 -23.46 31.64
N MET A 783 17.05 -23.20 32.26
CA MET A 783 15.86 -22.69 31.57
C MET A 783 16.01 -21.18 31.34
N VAL A 784 15.50 -20.69 30.24
CA VAL A 784 15.51 -19.26 29.91
C VAL A 784 14.11 -18.78 29.58
N ILE A 785 13.82 -17.50 29.82
CA ILE A 785 12.59 -16.84 29.42
C ILE A 785 12.91 -15.88 28.26
N VAL A 786 12.14 -16.00 27.18
CA VAL A 786 12.17 -15.07 26.08
C VAL A 786 10.87 -14.28 26.09
N THR A 787 10.91 -13.00 26.45
CA THR A 787 9.75 -12.12 26.45
C THR A 787 9.50 -11.62 25.04
N THR A 788 8.33 -11.95 24.51
CA THR A 788 7.87 -11.57 23.17
C THR A 788 6.62 -10.70 23.25
N ASN A 789 6.18 -10.13 22.13
CA ASN A 789 4.91 -9.40 22.06
C ASN A 789 3.67 -10.27 22.34
N ARG A 790 3.83 -11.60 22.41
CA ARG A 790 2.79 -12.57 22.79
C ARG A 790 2.86 -12.99 24.26
N GLY A 791 3.77 -12.38 25.00
CA GLY A 791 4.04 -12.71 26.40
C GLY A 791 5.36 -13.45 26.61
N PRO A 792 5.70 -13.74 27.87
CA PRO A 792 6.90 -14.48 28.23
C PRO A 792 6.81 -15.94 27.78
N TRP A 793 7.89 -16.42 27.18
CA TRP A 793 8.02 -17.82 26.75
C TRP A 793 9.22 -18.45 27.44
N LYS A 794 8.94 -19.36 28.37
CA LYS A 794 9.95 -20.15 29.08
C LYS A 794 10.32 -21.36 28.23
N LEU A 795 11.61 -21.58 28.02
CA LEU A 795 12.11 -22.68 27.20
C LEU A 795 13.41 -23.28 27.71
N CYS A 796 13.59 -24.59 27.47
CA CYS A 796 14.87 -25.25 27.56
C CYS A 796 15.68 -24.90 26.28
N PRO A 797 16.92 -24.37 26.38
CA PRO A 797 17.70 -24.01 25.19
C PRO A 797 18.25 -25.20 24.45
N ASN A 798 18.40 -26.38 25.10
CA ASN A 798 18.89 -27.60 24.48
C ASN A 798 17.91 -28.14 23.41
N PHE A 799 18.33 -28.14 22.16
CA PHE A 799 17.48 -28.65 21.06
C PHE A 799 17.36 -30.19 21.09
N SER A 800 18.35 -30.86 21.59
CA SER A 800 18.38 -32.34 21.74
C SER A 800 17.76 -32.81 23.04
N CYS A 801 17.05 -31.94 23.77
CA CYS A 801 16.44 -32.30 25.05
C CYS A 801 15.40 -33.43 24.85
N PRO A 802 15.46 -34.54 25.62
CA PRO A 802 14.51 -35.64 25.54
C PRO A 802 13.06 -35.18 25.73
N GLY A 803 12.80 -34.24 26.64
CA GLY A 803 11.46 -33.70 26.87
C GLY A 803 10.85 -32.99 25.67
N LYS A 804 11.65 -32.40 24.79
CA LYS A 804 11.17 -31.81 23.54
C LYS A 804 10.73 -32.85 22.50
N ALA A 805 11.43 -33.98 22.46
CA ALA A 805 11.06 -35.11 21.60
C ALA A 805 9.69 -35.70 22.04
N GLU A 806 9.45 -35.78 23.33
CA GLU A 806 8.16 -36.23 23.88
C GLU A 806 7.03 -35.21 23.61
N GLU A 807 7.29 -33.92 23.75
CA GLU A 807 6.32 -32.88 23.41
C GLU A 807 5.98 -32.85 21.91
N ALA A 808 6.97 -33.07 21.03
CA ALA A 808 6.76 -33.17 19.62
C ALA A 808 5.84 -34.36 19.27
N LYS A 809 6.12 -35.54 19.84
CA LYS A 809 5.26 -36.74 19.71
C LYS A 809 3.85 -36.51 20.22
N LYS A 810 3.68 -35.82 21.38
CA LYS A 810 2.36 -35.45 21.93
C LYS A 810 1.60 -34.46 21.03
N LYS A 811 2.30 -33.51 20.37
CA LYS A 811 1.71 -32.57 19.42
C LYS A 811 1.31 -33.24 18.10
N GLU A 812 2.11 -34.15 17.61
CA GLU A 812 1.78 -34.97 16.44
C GLU A 812 0.59 -35.89 16.69
N ALA A 813 0.55 -36.55 17.84
CA ALA A 813 -0.60 -37.36 18.29
C ALA A 813 -1.89 -36.55 18.43
N LYS A 814 -1.80 -35.31 19.00
CA LYS A 814 -2.95 -34.40 19.08
C LYS A 814 -3.36 -33.87 17.70
N ALA A 815 -2.44 -33.65 16.77
CA ALA A 815 -2.74 -33.23 15.42
C ALA A 815 -3.35 -34.37 14.60
N ALA A 816 -2.90 -35.61 14.79
CA ALA A 816 -3.48 -36.81 14.20
C ALA A 816 -4.89 -37.07 14.75
N ALA A 817 -5.11 -36.93 16.08
CA ALA A 817 -6.43 -37.03 16.70
C ALA A 817 -7.40 -35.95 16.20
N LYS A 818 -6.92 -34.74 15.92
CA LYS A 818 -7.73 -33.66 15.34
C LYS A 818 -8.08 -33.90 13.86
N LYS A 819 -7.26 -34.65 13.12
CA LYS A 819 -7.54 -35.09 11.75
C LYS A 819 -8.49 -36.28 11.69
N SER A 820 -8.49 -37.16 12.69
CA SER A 820 -9.40 -38.32 12.77
C SER A 820 -10.76 -38.01 13.42
N GLY A 821 -10.94 -36.88 14.04
CA GLY A 821 -12.15 -36.45 14.79
C GLY A 821 -13.29 -35.86 13.95
N LYS A 822 -13.29 -36.03 12.65
CA LYS A 822 -14.42 -35.63 11.78
C LYS A 822 -15.20 -36.88 11.33
N LYS A 823 -15.90 -37.54 12.24
CA LYS A 823 -17.13 -38.37 11.99
C LYS A 823 -17.59 -38.99 13.32
N THR A 824 -18.50 -38.35 14.01
CA THR A 824 -19.43 -39.06 14.87
C THR A 824 -20.79 -38.33 14.90
N PRO A 825 -21.91 -39.05 14.73
CA PRO A 825 -23.21 -38.40 14.55
C PRO A 825 -23.80 -37.97 15.87
N THR A 826 -24.51 -36.87 15.85
CA THR A 826 -25.31 -36.29 16.94
C THR A 826 -26.36 -37.28 17.46
N LYS A 827 -26.21 -37.71 18.71
CA LYS A 827 -27.30 -38.35 19.48
C LYS A 827 -28.28 -37.25 19.91
N LYS A 828 -29.53 -37.39 19.49
CA LYS A 828 -30.70 -36.66 20.01
C LYS A 828 -30.80 -36.84 21.53
N LYS A 829 -30.81 -35.73 22.27
CA LYS A 829 -31.27 -35.71 23.65
C LYS A 829 -32.78 -35.49 23.67
N THR A 830 -33.51 -36.51 24.04
CA THR A 830 -34.92 -36.46 24.44
C THR A 830 -35.09 -35.61 25.70
N THR A 831 -35.98 -34.65 25.61
CA THR A 831 -36.47 -33.84 26.74
C THR A 831 -37.40 -34.71 27.60
N SER A 832 -37.08 -34.84 28.87
CA SER A 832 -38.07 -35.19 29.86
C SER A 832 -38.35 -33.95 30.75
N LYS A 833 -39.59 -33.50 30.68
CA LYS A 833 -40.20 -32.60 31.67
C LYS A 833 -40.20 -33.25 33.03
N LYS A 834 -39.83 -32.54 34.07
CA LYS A 834 -40.41 -32.67 35.42
C LYS A 834 -40.58 -31.28 36.03
N SER A 835 -41.80 -31.12 36.46
CA SER A 835 -42.43 -29.98 37.10
C SER A 835 -42.08 -29.88 38.60
N ALA A 836 -42.35 -28.69 39.12
CA ALA A 836 -42.66 -28.32 40.52
C ALA A 836 -41.43 -27.92 41.37
N SER A 837 -41.36 -26.83 41.91
CA SER A 837 -42.07 -25.85 42.73
C SER A 837 -41.19 -24.58 42.89
#